data_97def51cc05b68b3d101151cf26ac3bb
#
_entry.id   97def51cc05b68b3d101151cf26ac3bb
#
_cell.length_a   1.000
_cell.length_b   1.000
_cell.length_c   1.000
_cell.angle_alpha   90.00
_cell.angle_beta   90.00
_cell.angle_gamma   90.00
#
_symmetry.space_group_name_H-M   'P 1'
#
loop_
_entity.id
_entity.type
_entity.pdbx_description
1 polymer ?
#
loop_
_entity_poly.entity_id
_entity_poly.type
_entity_poly.pdbx_seq_one_letter_code
_entity_poly.pdbx_strand_id
1 'polypeptide(L)'
;MRRSRRLSAALVLSTAAGLGLVALPQPAAALTPPVAFTADDLPTWQTNGIVWALAEAHGTVFAGGTFSQVRPPEGGSGTAQNAVNFVALDAATGEPTSCKLSFTIGSGTATVRALAVSPDEKTLYAGGYFGAVNGTQVSSLAAIDIATCTPKAGFHPSVSATVRALAVTDDTVYLGGDFSSVGGNAHARYAAVDATSGAVKPFQADVDEPGRAVAVTPDGKDVVLGGDFFTVNGANSHALAVVDATTGANVRTYPGFIENNSVVKTIDTDATGFYTGNEGTGGGVFDGRIALDLSTLDQRWRDTCLGATQAVKSYQGVLYSASHAHDCSSVGEFPDGRRHHLLAEPTTGTSKLGWFPDTNDGLGEGIGPRAMVVSETSGNKYMWVGGEFTTVNGSPAQGLTHFAASPDTGAPSVPSVGAESVKPTEAHVRWRASLDTDDTRLTYKVYRNGGATPVHTVDGDSVEWSRPQLSFTDTNVSAGSTYTYRVTATDGAGNTSALSSAATVTVPTSAQKYAAQVLDDGATLYWRYDESTTPFVGDSSPGDQSGVHLNGPSLRQTPAAVTGPSTAIGFDGTDQQVYSDKRTTVPSRYSIETWFKTTTDRGGKLVGFGNNTTRASSNYDKHIYMRNDGRLVFGVYTGGTRTVTSPGSYNDGSWHHVVATQGPSGMALYVDGSQVGTLGETNNQNYSGYWHVGGDNLNAWPNQPSSNYFAGQIDETAIYPSALSAAQVQSHYTAASAPADSVQTVRASDDTYVNAGATGTNYGTSTSLAVRGSSAYETYLRFDLPAAPAGTVLKSARLAVKTTTLSSAGSTDDVSVRPVTGSWTETGTTYVSRPAVSSTVVGTLSGATDLSTVYSATLDTAALSPALGGAYDLALTSTGTDALWLWSSEAPAAENTPQLVLTFGAP
;
A
#
# COMPACT_ATOMS: atom_id res chain seq x y z
N MET A 1 -32.49 -12.68 49.50
CA MET A 1 -33.77 -11.94 49.78
C MET A 1 -33.89 -10.79 48.81
N ARG A 2 -34.80 -10.95 47.90
CA ARG A 2 -35.74 -10.01 47.28
C ARG A 2 -35.52 -8.52 47.60
N ARG A 3 -35.39 -7.60 46.53
CA ARG A 3 -36.52 -6.96 45.91
C ARG A 3 -36.12 -6.14 44.66
N SER A 4 -36.83 -6.43 43.60
CA SER A 4 -36.97 -5.65 42.37
C SER A 4 -37.66 -4.30 42.60
N ARG A 5 -37.29 -3.26 41.80
CA ARG A 5 -38.25 -2.19 41.47
C ARG A 5 -38.09 -1.79 39.99
N ARG A 6 -39.20 -1.93 39.30
CA ARG A 6 -39.48 -1.38 37.97
C ARG A 6 -39.67 0.13 38.08
N LEU A 7 -39.24 0.87 37.07
CA LEU A 7 -39.75 2.22 36.84
C LEU A 7 -40.20 2.33 35.37
N SER A 8 -41.40 2.90 35.27
CA SER A 8 -42.21 3.05 34.07
C SER A 8 -41.73 4.19 33.18
N ALA A 9 -41.89 4.02 31.87
CA ALA A 9 -41.72 5.08 30.87
C ALA A 9 -42.87 6.06 30.88
N ALA A 10 -42.58 7.34 30.87
CA ALA A 10 -43.55 8.40 30.52
C ALA A 10 -43.13 9.00 29.17
N LEU A 11 -44.02 8.87 28.21
CA LEU A 11 -43.95 9.46 26.87
C LEU A 11 -44.37 10.92 26.93
N VAL A 12 -43.47 11.85 26.62
CA VAL A 12 -43.82 13.26 26.39
C VAL A 12 -43.58 13.57 24.92
N LEU A 13 -44.69 13.79 24.19
CA LEU A 13 -44.67 14.40 22.85
C LEU A 13 -44.36 15.88 22.98
N SER A 14 -43.27 16.37 22.45
CA SER A 14 -43.01 17.78 22.18
C SER A 14 -42.72 17.98 20.71
N THR A 15 -43.58 18.74 20.05
CA THR A 15 -43.42 19.29 18.71
C THR A 15 -42.19 20.21 18.67
N ALA A 16 -41.14 19.83 17.99
CA ALA A 16 -40.00 20.70 17.74
C ALA A 16 -40.07 21.26 16.32
N ALA A 17 -40.13 22.58 16.23
CA ALA A 17 -39.92 23.33 15.01
C ALA A 17 -38.48 23.13 14.54
N GLY A 18 -38.31 22.78 13.26
CA GLY A 18 -37.01 22.57 12.66
C GLY A 18 -36.21 23.87 12.56
N LEU A 19 -35.22 24.03 13.44
CA LEU A 19 -34.04 24.84 13.20
C LEU A 19 -32.98 23.91 12.64
N GLY A 20 -32.67 24.05 11.35
CA GLY A 20 -31.55 23.39 10.72
C GLY A 20 -30.25 23.82 11.41
N LEU A 21 -29.74 22.97 12.29
CA LEU A 21 -28.34 23.04 12.70
C LEU A 21 -27.50 22.72 11.46
N VAL A 22 -26.94 23.75 10.84
CA VAL A 22 -25.76 23.59 9.98
C VAL A 22 -24.70 23.01 10.90
N ALA A 23 -24.46 21.72 10.78
CA ALA A 23 -23.28 21.11 11.37
C ALA A 23 -22.07 21.83 10.78
N LEU A 24 -21.40 22.64 11.60
CA LEU A 24 -20.07 23.11 11.25
C LEU A 24 -19.23 21.83 11.02
N PRO A 25 -18.48 21.75 9.93
CA PRO A 25 -17.57 20.62 9.73
C PRO A 25 -16.66 20.57 10.97
N GLN A 26 -16.62 19.44 11.65
CA GLN A 26 -15.56 19.18 12.61
C GLN A 26 -14.27 19.24 11.79
N PRO A 27 -13.21 19.93 12.29
CA PRO A 27 -11.91 19.83 11.63
C PRO A 27 -11.56 18.33 11.58
N ALA A 28 -11.44 17.80 10.37
CA ALA A 28 -10.93 16.46 10.16
C ALA A 28 -9.56 16.36 10.85
N ALA A 29 -9.26 15.24 11.48
CA ALA A 29 -7.92 14.99 11.98
C ALA A 29 -6.98 15.02 10.78
N ALA A 30 -6.08 16.02 10.74
CA ALA A 30 -5.26 16.33 9.57
C ALA A 30 -4.16 15.29 9.31
N LEU A 31 -3.89 14.37 10.26
CA LEU A 31 -2.79 13.40 10.17
C LEU A 31 -3.20 12.09 10.82
N THR A 32 -2.61 10.98 10.37
CA THR A 32 -2.76 9.68 11.03
C THR A 32 -1.97 9.67 12.35
N PRO A 33 -2.62 9.67 13.54
CA PRO A 33 -1.92 9.66 14.81
C PRO A 33 -1.02 8.40 14.96
N PRO A 34 0.15 8.51 15.62
CA PRO A 34 0.59 9.59 16.52
C PRO A 34 1.48 10.66 15.87
N VAL A 35 1.62 10.73 14.55
CA VAL A 35 2.44 11.76 13.89
C VAL A 35 1.90 13.16 14.20
N ALA A 36 2.81 14.11 14.49
CA ALA A 36 2.46 15.45 14.96
C ALA A 36 2.74 16.57 13.95
N PHE A 37 3.36 16.25 12.82
CA PHE A 37 3.71 17.20 11.77
C PHE A 37 3.27 16.67 10.41
N THR A 38 2.87 17.59 9.51
CA THR A 38 2.64 17.26 8.11
C THR A 38 3.97 16.95 7.43
N ALA A 39 3.93 16.26 6.30
CA ALA A 39 5.09 16.09 5.44
C ALA A 39 5.24 17.23 4.41
N ASP A 40 4.32 18.18 4.41
CA ASP A 40 4.34 19.35 3.53
C ASP A 40 5.43 20.33 3.97
N ASP A 41 6.47 20.50 3.17
CA ASP A 41 7.52 21.47 3.45
C ASP A 41 7.03 22.89 3.21
N LEU A 42 7.32 23.76 4.18
CA LEU A 42 6.96 25.18 4.11
C LEU A 42 8.06 26.01 3.44
N PRO A 43 7.68 27.16 2.81
CA PRO A 43 8.65 28.08 2.26
C PRO A 43 9.70 28.51 3.29
N THR A 44 10.96 28.11 3.11
CA THR A 44 12.06 28.33 4.05
C THR A 44 13.23 29.01 3.33
N TRP A 45 13.83 30.03 3.95
CA TRP A 45 15.08 30.57 3.46
C TRP A 45 16.19 29.53 3.54
N GLN A 46 17.05 29.50 2.53
CA GLN A 46 18.01 28.42 2.25
C GLN A 46 19.44 28.91 2.51
N THR A 47 20.31 28.03 3.01
CA THR A 47 21.74 28.32 3.13
C THR A 47 22.48 27.89 1.86
N ASN A 48 23.68 28.48 1.62
CA ASN A 48 24.56 28.06 0.52
C ASN A 48 25.61 27.01 0.94
N GLY A 49 25.42 26.38 2.11
CA GLY A 49 26.32 25.37 2.66
C GLY A 49 25.62 24.52 3.73
N ILE A 50 26.39 23.82 4.52
CA ILE A 50 25.89 22.81 5.47
C ILE A 50 25.40 23.45 6.76
N VAL A 51 24.21 23.09 7.22
CA VAL A 51 23.68 23.39 8.57
C VAL A 51 24.01 22.20 9.48
N TRP A 52 24.80 22.44 10.52
CA TRP A 52 25.27 21.42 11.47
C TRP A 52 24.43 21.34 12.75
N ALA A 53 23.84 22.45 13.15
CA ALA A 53 23.12 22.55 14.41
C ALA A 53 21.91 23.49 14.29
N LEU A 54 20.87 23.14 15.03
CA LEU A 54 19.66 23.94 15.23
C LEU A 54 19.42 24.11 16.74
N ALA A 55 18.86 25.26 17.13
CA ALA A 55 18.31 25.50 18.45
C ALA A 55 17.11 26.46 18.32
N GLU A 56 16.22 26.49 19.30
CA GLU A 56 15.00 27.28 19.24
C GLU A 56 14.78 28.04 20.56
N ALA A 57 14.31 29.27 20.48
CA ALA A 57 13.79 30.05 21.59
C ALA A 57 12.79 31.11 21.10
N HIS A 58 11.68 31.23 21.82
CA HIS A 58 10.66 32.27 21.59
C HIS A 58 10.17 32.37 20.14
N GLY A 59 10.04 31.25 19.43
CA GLY A 59 9.63 31.24 18.01
C GLY A 59 10.72 31.70 17.05
N THR A 60 11.98 31.71 17.49
CA THR A 60 13.15 31.94 16.66
C THR A 60 13.99 30.69 16.56
N VAL A 61 14.25 30.22 15.37
CA VAL A 61 15.14 29.08 15.10
C VAL A 61 16.51 29.60 14.72
N PHE A 62 17.52 29.19 15.49
CA PHE A 62 18.93 29.51 15.28
C PHE A 62 19.58 28.36 14.50
N ALA A 63 20.19 28.66 13.36
CA ALA A 63 20.90 27.68 12.55
C ALA A 63 22.39 28.03 12.49
N GLY A 64 23.21 27.08 12.89
CA GLY A 64 24.66 27.17 12.87
C GLY A 64 25.25 26.20 11.86
N GLY A 65 26.34 26.62 11.17
CA GLY A 65 26.82 25.74 10.11
C GLY A 65 28.16 26.16 9.51
N THR A 66 28.37 25.71 8.27
CA THR A 66 29.46 26.09 7.37
C THR A 66 28.83 26.66 6.12
N PHE A 67 28.44 27.90 6.15
CA PHE A 67 27.81 28.64 5.05
C PHE A 67 28.18 30.12 5.14
N SER A 68 27.98 30.87 4.07
CA SER A 68 28.31 32.32 4.02
C SER A 68 27.11 33.18 3.65
N GLN A 69 26.01 32.58 3.24
CA GLN A 69 24.88 33.28 2.67
C GLN A 69 23.56 32.55 2.90
N VAL A 70 22.49 33.34 3.07
CA VAL A 70 21.12 32.83 3.00
C VAL A 70 20.35 33.50 1.88
N ARG A 71 19.41 32.81 1.27
CA ARG A 71 18.59 33.28 0.15
C ARG A 71 17.13 32.86 0.33
N PRO A 72 16.17 33.59 -0.25
CA PRO A 72 14.78 33.17 -0.24
C PRO A 72 14.61 31.84 -0.97
N PRO A 73 13.50 31.08 -0.68
CA PRO A 73 13.13 29.88 -1.44
C PRO A 73 12.88 30.23 -2.92
N GLU A 74 12.85 29.22 -3.78
CA GLU A 74 12.54 29.41 -5.19
C GLU A 74 11.16 30.06 -5.39
N GLY A 75 11.08 31.11 -6.17
CA GLY A 75 9.85 31.91 -6.35
C GLY A 75 9.50 32.83 -5.17
N GLY A 76 10.25 32.78 -4.06
CA GLY A 76 10.05 33.67 -2.92
C GLY A 76 10.54 35.10 -3.14
N SER A 77 10.04 36.03 -2.33
CA SER A 77 10.47 37.45 -2.35
C SER A 77 11.75 37.67 -1.54
N GLY A 78 12.54 38.67 -1.93
CA GLY A 78 13.75 39.05 -1.21
C GLY A 78 15.04 38.85 -2.03
N THR A 79 16.16 39.17 -1.42
CA THR A 79 17.49 39.01 -2.02
C THR A 79 18.41 38.26 -1.08
N ALA A 80 19.35 37.50 -1.61
CA ALA A 80 20.37 36.83 -0.82
C ALA A 80 21.08 37.78 0.15
N GLN A 81 21.30 37.31 1.38
CA GLN A 81 21.93 38.07 2.47
C GLN A 81 23.18 37.35 2.97
N ASN A 82 24.20 38.13 3.37
CA ASN A 82 25.34 37.52 4.03
C ASN A 82 24.97 36.94 5.39
N ALA A 83 25.40 35.71 5.65
CA ALA A 83 25.16 34.96 6.86
C ALA A 83 26.38 34.08 7.13
N VAL A 84 27.32 34.53 7.93
CA VAL A 84 28.62 33.86 8.14
C VAL A 84 28.48 32.82 9.24
N ASN A 85 28.23 31.56 8.84
CA ASN A 85 28.12 30.38 9.71
C ASN A 85 26.98 30.41 10.71
N PHE A 86 26.06 31.40 10.60
CA PHE A 86 24.89 31.53 11.47
C PHE A 86 23.78 32.33 10.82
N VAL A 87 22.54 31.93 11.09
CA VAL A 87 21.32 32.69 10.77
C VAL A 87 20.26 32.40 11.86
N ALA A 88 19.49 33.43 12.22
CA ALA A 88 18.31 33.32 13.04
C ALA A 88 17.06 33.53 12.14
N LEU A 89 16.09 32.64 12.23
CA LEU A 89 14.90 32.59 11.37
C LEU A 89 13.65 32.63 12.26
N ASP A 90 12.61 33.29 11.77
CA ASP A 90 11.28 33.16 12.37
C ASP A 90 10.75 31.72 12.14
N ALA A 91 10.32 31.07 13.21
CA ALA A 91 9.97 29.65 13.18
C ALA A 91 8.73 29.34 12.33
N ALA A 92 7.85 30.31 12.13
CA ALA A 92 6.60 30.15 11.39
C ALA A 92 6.72 30.52 9.90
N THR A 93 7.53 31.56 9.60
CA THR A 93 7.65 32.09 8.22
C THR A 93 8.87 31.58 7.48
N GLY A 94 9.86 31.04 8.21
CA GLY A 94 11.14 30.63 7.63
C GLY A 94 12.03 31.79 7.16
N GLU A 95 11.68 33.03 7.49
CA GLU A 95 12.41 34.26 7.08
C GLU A 95 13.49 34.66 8.08
N PRO A 96 14.63 35.25 7.64
CA PRO A 96 15.64 35.75 8.55
C PRO A 96 15.11 36.87 9.44
N THR A 97 15.45 36.78 10.73
CA THR A 97 15.16 37.82 11.73
C THR A 97 16.21 38.97 11.66
N SER A 98 16.06 39.92 12.55
CA SER A 98 17.05 41.02 12.71
C SER A 98 18.34 40.55 13.44
N CYS A 99 18.35 39.36 14.05
CA CYS A 99 19.52 38.84 14.76
C CYS A 99 20.60 38.35 13.78
N LYS A 100 21.70 39.11 13.70
CA LYS A 100 22.82 38.83 12.78
C LYS A 100 24.13 38.63 13.57
N LEU A 101 24.61 37.39 13.54
CA LEU A 101 25.90 37.02 14.09
C LEU A 101 26.83 36.52 12.97
N SER A 102 28.11 36.83 13.13
CA SER A 102 29.18 36.37 12.24
C SER A 102 30.21 35.62 13.03
N PHE A 103 30.35 34.34 12.79
CA PHE A 103 31.35 33.48 13.41
C PHE A 103 32.58 33.37 12.49
N THR A 104 33.72 33.82 12.95
CA THR A 104 34.94 33.89 12.15
C THR A 104 36.15 33.31 12.87
N ILE A 105 37.21 32.99 12.08
CA ILE A 105 38.51 32.59 12.60
C ILE A 105 39.59 33.31 11.80
N GLY A 106 40.75 33.57 12.40
CA GLY A 106 41.81 34.33 11.78
C GLY A 106 42.38 33.76 10.50
N SER A 107 42.44 32.43 10.37
CA SER A 107 42.77 31.71 9.16
C SER A 107 42.01 30.37 9.10
N GLY A 108 41.60 29.97 7.87
CA GLY A 108 40.80 28.74 7.67
C GLY A 108 39.31 29.03 7.62
N THR A 109 38.52 27.96 7.66
CA THR A 109 37.06 28.00 7.61
C THR A 109 36.49 27.84 9.00
N ALA A 110 35.82 28.88 9.49
CA ALA A 110 35.08 28.77 10.75
C ALA A 110 33.80 27.90 10.52
N THR A 111 33.36 27.27 11.60
CA THR A 111 32.11 26.48 11.59
C THR A 111 31.44 26.53 12.97
N VAL A 112 30.11 26.65 12.99
CA VAL A 112 29.28 26.42 14.17
C VAL A 112 28.79 24.99 14.12
N ARG A 113 29.14 24.17 15.12
CA ARG A 113 28.85 22.71 15.13
C ARG A 113 27.76 22.32 16.13
N ALA A 114 27.55 23.16 17.14
CA ALA A 114 26.56 22.91 18.18
C ALA A 114 25.90 24.22 18.61
N LEU A 115 24.62 24.17 18.87
CA LEU A 115 23.80 25.23 19.44
C LEU A 115 22.96 24.65 20.59
N ALA A 116 22.82 25.39 21.68
CA ALA A 116 21.93 25.05 22.79
C ALA A 116 21.40 26.32 23.44
N VAL A 117 20.14 26.31 23.83
CA VAL A 117 19.48 27.43 24.51
C VAL A 117 19.41 27.14 26.02
N SER A 118 19.62 28.17 26.87
CA SER A 118 19.41 28.04 28.32
C SER A 118 17.93 27.74 28.64
N PRO A 119 17.60 27.00 29.71
CA PRO A 119 16.22 26.68 30.08
C PRO A 119 15.30 27.90 30.28
N ASP A 120 15.86 29.07 30.61
CA ASP A 120 15.14 30.35 30.72
C ASP A 120 14.98 31.09 29.37
N GLU A 121 15.44 30.48 28.26
CA GLU A 121 15.40 30.97 26.88
C GLU A 121 16.07 32.37 26.68
N LYS A 122 16.98 32.79 27.57
CA LYS A 122 17.66 34.09 27.47
C LYS A 122 19.07 34.03 26.85
N THR A 123 19.65 32.83 26.82
CA THR A 123 21.03 32.65 26.36
C THR A 123 21.11 31.56 25.30
N LEU A 124 21.67 31.89 24.15
CA LEU A 124 22.09 30.92 23.15
C LEU A 124 23.58 30.61 23.32
N TYR A 125 23.94 29.35 23.52
CA TYR A 125 25.33 28.90 23.50
C TYR A 125 25.65 28.34 22.12
N ALA A 126 26.81 28.74 21.58
CA ALA A 126 27.33 28.29 20.31
C ALA A 126 28.70 27.66 20.46
N GLY A 127 28.83 26.42 20.02
CA GLY A 127 30.08 25.65 19.99
C GLY A 127 30.52 25.36 18.55
N GLY A 128 31.83 25.28 18.34
CA GLY A 128 32.31 24.96 16.98
C GLY A 128 33.82 25.14 16.85
N TYR A 129 34.27 25.51 15.65
CA TYR A 129 35.65 25.92 15.35
C TYR A 129 35.63 27.38 14.89
N PHE A 130 35.76 28.30 15.80
CA PHE A 130 35.76 29.74 15.54
C PHE A 130 36.53 30.48 16.63
N GLY A 131 37.06 31.67 16.31
CA GLY A 131 37.86 32.48 17.18
C GLY A 131 37.24 33.84 17.53
N ALA A 132 36.16 34.24 16.88
CA ALA A 132 35.45 35.48 17.15
C ALA A 132 33.99 35.41 16.78
N VAL A 133 33.10 36.13 17.47
CA VAL A 133 31.71 36.40 17.18
C VAL A 133 31.51 37.91 17.06
N ASN A 134 31.08 38.40 15.88
CA ASN A 134 30.97 39.83 15.57
C ASN A 134 32.25 40.64 15.97
N GLY A 135 33.44 40.06 15.80
CA GLY A 135 34.72 40.65 16.17
C GLY A 135 35.10 40.51 17.66
N THR A 136 34.20 40.08 18.53
CA THR A 136 34.54 39.75 19.93
C THR A 136 35.28 38.41 19.98
N GLN A 137 36.51 38.41 20.53
CA GLN A 137 37.35 37.24 20.62
C GLN A 137 36.76 36.19 21.57
N VAL A 138 36.72 34.97 21.12
CA VAL A 138 36.26 33.79 21.86
C VAL A 138 37.13 32.57 21.49
N SER A 139 36.94 31.41 22.13
CA SER A 139 37.72 30.20 21.88
C SER A 139 36.77 29.00 21.72
N SER A 140 36.25 28.78 20.50
CA SER A 140 35.42 27.64 20.15
C SER A 140 34.07 27.53 20.90
N LEU A 141 33.80 28.41 21.84
CA LEU A 141 32.54 28.46 22.61
C LEU A 141 32.18 29.91 22.92
N ALA A 142 30.92 30.29 22.76
CA ALA A 142 30.39 31.62 23.04
C ALA A 142 28.99 31.53 23.67
N ALA A 143 28.65 32.49 24.55
CA ALA A 143 27.29 32.73 25.01
C ALA A 143 26.75 34.02 24.39
N ILE A 144 25.55 33.98 23.85
CA ILE A 144 24.89 35.09 23.17
C ILE A 144 23.61 35.44 23.92
N ASP A 145 23.40 36.72 24.22
CA ASP A 145 22.14 37.22 24.71
C ASP A 145 21.11 37.21 23.59
N ILE A 146 20.03 36.44 23.75
CA ILE A 146 19.03 36.25 22.70
C ILE A 146 18.28 37.52 22.40
N ALA A 147 17.91 38.30 23.42
CA ALA A 147 17.13 39.55 23.27
C ALA A 147 17.89 40.65 22.52
N THR A 148 19.20 40.75 22.73
CA THR A 148 20.04 41.77 22.08
C THR A 148 20.83 41.24 20.88
N CYS A 149 20.89 39.93 20.69
CA CYS A 149 21.70 39.28 19.68
C CYS A 149 23.18 39.69 19.73
N THR A 150 23.76 39.70 20.96
CA THR A 150 25.15 40.07 21.17
C THR A 150 25.89 39.08 22.04
N PRO A 151 27.19 38.85 21.82
CA PRO A 151 28.01 38.00 22.70
C PRO A 151 28.03 38.55 24.14
N LYS A 152 27.85 37.68 25.13
CA LYS A 152 27.93 38.00 26.55
C LYS A 152 29.37 38.17 26.96
N ALA A 153 29.77 39.41 27.27
CA ALA A 153 31.15 39.77 27.59
C ALA A 153 31.72 39.09 28.87
N GLY A 154 30.85 38.57 29.76
CA GLY A 154 31.29 37.89 30.98
C GLY A 154 31.55 36.38 30.81
N PHE A 155 31.25 35.80 29.62
CA PHE A 155 31.40 34.37 29.37
C PHE A 155 32.63 34.09 28.48
N HIS A 156 33.73 33.62 29.11
CA HIS A 156 35.03 33.48 28.46
C HIS A 156 35.70 32.12 28.70
N PRO A 157 35.08 31.00 28.41
CA PRO A 157 35.76 29.71 28.45
C PRO A 157 36.83 29.65 27.34
N SER A 158 38.02 29.16 27.65
CA SER A 158 39.03 28.87 26.65
C SER A 158 39.03 27.38 26.35
N VAL A 159 38.57 27.00 25.16
CA VAL A 159 38.48 25.60 24.69
C VAL A 159 39.54 25.36 23.62
N SER A 160 40.38 24.32 23.78
CA SER A 160 41.58 24.12 22.98
C SER A 160 41.33 23.66 21.54
N ALA A 161 40.13 23.17 21.21
CA ALA A 161 39.75 22.69 19.86
C ALA A 161 38.24 22.75 19.66
N THR A 162 37.75 22.12 18.59
CA THR A 162 36.34 22.15 18.17
C THR A 162 35.39 21.62 19.26
N VAL A 163 34.34 22.39 19.56
CA VAL A 163 33.19 21.94 20.34
C VAL A 163 32.14 21.40 19.35
N ARG A 164 31.73 20.13 19.52
CA ARG A 164 30.80 19.41 18.61
C ARG A 164 29.41 19.22 19.18
N ALA A 165 29.28 19.23 20.51
CA ALA A 165 28.02 19.01 21.19
C ALA A 165 27.90 19.88 22.42
N LEU A 166 26.67 20.32 22.72
CA LEU A 166 26.30 21.12 23.87
C LEU A 166 25.02 20.60 24.51
N ALA A 167 25.01 20.56 25.86
CA ALA A 167 23.79 20.43 26.63
C ALA A 167 23.82 21.46 27.77
N VAL A 168 22.68 22.02 28.15
CA VAL A 168 22.61 23.16 29.08
C VAL A 168 21.56 22.89 30.15
N THR A 169 21.95 23.21 31.40
CA THR A 169 21.03 23.34 32.55
C THR A 169 20.99 24.80 33.00
N ASP A 170 20.30 25.11 34.10
CA ASP A 170 20.21 26.47 34.62
C ASP A 170 21.57 27.06 34.96
N ASP A 171 22.50 26.23 35.39
CA ASP A 171 23.82 26.68 35.92
C ASP A 171 25.03 26.06 35.21
N THR A 172 24.83 25.15 34.27
CA THR A 172 25.92 24.36 33.64
C THR A 172 25.76 24.24 32.15
N VAL A 173 26.85 24.43 31.41
CA VAL A 173 26.99 24.06 30.00
C VAL A 173 27.94 22.86 29.90
N TYR A 174 27.43 21.73 29.45
CA TYR A 174 28.21 20.52 29.14
C TYR A 174 28.70 20.58 27.71
N LEU A 175 29.97 20.22 27.50
CA LEU A 175 30.67 20.28 26.23
C LEU A 175 31.11 18.89 25.81
N GLY A 176 30.94 18.55 24.53
CA GLY A 176 31.57 17.42 23.87
C GLY A 176 32.35 17.90 22.64
N GLY A 177 33.51 17.30 22.31
CA GLY A 177 34.26 17.73 21.14
C GLY A 177 35.64 17.09 20.96
N ASP A 178 36.52 17.82 20.22
CA ASP A 178 37.88 17.37 19.89
C ASP A 178 38.95 17.92 20.88
N PHE A 179 38.56 18.73 21.85
CA PHE A 179 39.45 19.43 22.76
C PHE A 179 40.10 18.48 23.77
N SER A 180 41.26 18.90 24.26
CA SER A 180 42.01 18.25 25.35
C SER A 180 42.11 19.10 26.62
N SER A 181 41.67 20.36 26.55
CA SER A 181 41.66 21.24 27.72
C SER A 181 40.59 22.33 27.62
N VAL A 182 40.09 22.76 28.78
CA VAL A 182 39.16 23.89 28.95
C VAL A 182 39.62 24.75 30.08
N GLY A 183 39.71 26.06 29.88
CA GLY A 183 40.20 27.01 30.89
C GLY A 183 41.63 26.74 31.39
N GLY A 184 42.45 26.07 30.58
CA GLY A 184 43.80 25.64 30.97
C GLY A 184 43.86 24.34 31.78
N ASN A 185 42.73 23.77 32.16
CA ASN A 185 42.65 22.47 32.84
C ASN A 185 42.52 21.32 31.82
N ALA A 186 43.14 20.18 32.13
CA ALA A 186 43.01 18.98 31.28
C ALA A 186 41.59 18.44 31.35
N HIS A 187 40.97 18.31 30.18
CA HIS A 187 39.65 17.72 29.98
C HIS A 187 39.68 17.04 28.63
N ALA A 188 39.67 15.72 28.62
CA ALA A 188 39.72 14.96 27.37
C ALA A 188 38.32 14.77 26.79
N ARG A 189 37.98 15.61 25.81
CA ARG A 189 36.77 15.53 24.95
C ARG A 189 35.45 15.94 25.60
N TYR A 190 35.29 15.84 26.93
CA TYR A 190 34.10 16.30 27.66
C TYR A 190 34.51 17.21 28.83
N ALA A 191 33.68 18.22 29.06
CA ALA A 191 33.87 19.16 30.19
C ALA A 191 32.54 19.82 30.55
N ALA A 192 32.49 20.46 31.71
CA ALA A 192 31.39 21.32 32.12
C ALA A 192 31.89 22.68 32.53
N VAL A 193 31.19 23.74 32.17
CA VAL A 193 31.49 25.13 32.57
C VAL A 193 30.23 25.77 33.16
N ASP A 194 30.48 26.76 34.06
CA ASP A 194 29.40 27.58 34.61
C ASP A 194 28.68 28.36 33.51
N ALA A 195 27.38 28.30 33.48
CA ALA A 195 26.55 28.87 32.42
C ALA A 195 26.62 30.41 32.34
N THR A 196 26.99 31.10 33.39
CA THR A 196 27.07 32.56 33.44
C THR A 196 28.47 33.07 33.12
N SER A 197 29.47 32.47 33.72
CA SER A 197 30.86 32.95 33.66
C SER A 197 31.76 32.18 32.69
N GLY A 198 31.40 30.96 32.34
CA GLY A 198 32.26 30.05 31.58
C GLY A 198 33.39 29.43 32.41
N ALA A 199 33.39 29.61 33.74
CA ALA A 199 34.37 28.99 34.63
C ALA A 199 34.24 27.46 34.60
N VAL A 200 35.37 26.76 34.57
CA VAL A 200 35.41 25.29 34.55
C VAL A 200 34.83 24.71 35.83
N LYS A 201 33.88 23.76 35.70
CA LYS A 201 33.30 23.03 36.83
C LYS A 201 34.08 21.73 37.11
N PRO A 202 33.97 21.15 38.34
CA PRO A 202 34.72 19.92 38.71
C PRO A 202 34.15 18.64 38.07
N PHE A 203 33.62 18.72 36.87
CA PHE A 203 33.11 17.60 36.09
C PHE A 203 34.27 16.96 35.31
N GLN A 204 34.55 15.67 35.55
CA GLN A 204 35.62 14.95 34.90
C GLN A 204 35.10 13.66 34.28
N ALA A 205 34.92 13.70 32.98
CA ALA A 205 34.48 12.57 32.18
C ALA A 205 35.41 12.40 30.95
N ASP A 206 36.63 11.91 31.21
CA ASP A 206 37.66 11.81 30.19
C ASP A 206 37.45 10.62 29.29
N VAL A 207 37.50 10.84 28.00
CA VAL A 207 37.42 9.80 26.97
C VAL A 207 38.59 9.85 25.99
N ASP A 208 38.93 8.74 25.35
CA ASP A 208 40.11 8.58 24.50
C ASP A 208 39.94 9.16 23.08
N GLU A 209 38.70 9.17 22.54
CA GLU A 209 38.41 9.67 21.19
C GLU A 209 37.30 10.76 21.20
N PRO A 210 37.02 11.48 20.10
CA PRO A 210 36.12 12.63 20.07
C PRO A 210 34.71 12.39 20.63
N GLY A 211 34.24 13.37 21.43
CA GLY A 211 32.85 13.47 21.86
C GLY A 211 31.96 14.10 20.78
N ARG A 212 30.90 13.43 20.38
CA ARG A 212 29.97 13.85 19.28
C ARG A 212 28.64 14.35 19.80
N ALA A 213 28.14 13.77 20.87
CA ALA A 213 26.84 14.06 21.45
C ALA A 213 26.91 14.13 22.97
N VAL A 214 26.10 14.99 23.57
CA VAL A 214 25.92 15.12 25.01
C VAL A 214 24.47 15.50 25.29
N ALA A 215 23.86 14.85 26.30
CA ALA A 215 22.52 15.18 26.74
C ALA A 215 22.42 15.05 28.25
N VAL A 216 21.66 15.92 28.89
CA VAL A 216 21.37 15.83 30.34
C VAL A 216 20.04 15.08 30.50
N THR A 217 19.99 14.17 31.48
CA THR A 217 18.74 13.50 31.81
C THR A 217 17.69 14.49 32.32
N PRO A 218 16.39 14.30 32.10
CA PRO A 218 15.34 15.25 32.49
C PRO A 218 15.32 15.58 34.01
N ASP A 219 15.81 14.67 34.84
CA ASP A 219 15.93 14.91 36.30
C ASP A 219 17.23 15.66 36.71
N GLY A 220 18.09 15.95 35.72
CA GLY A 220 19.34 16.70 35.89
C GLY A 220 20.46 15.96 36.63
N LYS A 221 20.29 14.66 36.92
CA LYS A 221 21.29 13.93 37.73
C LYS A 221 22.44 13.35 36.93
N ASP A 222 22.16 12.97 35.70
CA ASP A 222 23.10 12.26 34.84
C ASP A 222 23.29 12.97 33.50
N VAL A 223 24.43 12.72 32.88
CA VAL A 223 24.76 13.15 31.52
C VAL A 223 25.05 11.92 30.67
N VAL A 224 24.38 11.85 29.55
CA VAL A 224 24.61 10.81 28.54
C VAL A 224 25.66 11.33 27.56
N LEU A 225 26.73 10.57 27.36
CA LEU A 225 27.84 10.85 26.46
C LEU A 225 27.78 9.95 25.23
N GLY A 226 27.95 10.53 24.04
CA GLY A 226 28.02 9.80 22.77
C GLY A 226 29.17 10.28 21.90
N GLY A 227 29.88 9.36 21.25
CA GLY A 227 31.01 9.73 20.42
C GLY A 227 31.74 8.57 19.76
N ASP A 228 33.02 8.81 19.47
CA ASP A 228 33.91 7.84 18.82
C ASP A 228 34.69 6.98 19.84
N PHE A 229 34.63 7.31 21.10
CA PHE A 229 35.51 6.80 22.17
C PHE A 229 35.30 5.29 22.46
N PHE A 230 36.34 4.66 23.00
CA PHE A 230 36.34 3.27 23.49
C PHE A 230 36.38 3.17 25.01
N THR A 231 36.83 4.24 25.70
CA THR A 231 36.90 4.28 27.14
C THR A 231 36.34 5.57 27.71
N VAL A 232 35.75 5.51 28.92
CA VAL A 232 35.33 6.65 29.71
C VAL A 232 35.92 6.52 31.13
N ASN A 233 36.67 7.52 31.61
CA ASN A 233 37.39 7.47 32.89
C ASN A 233 38.20 6.15 33.05
N GLY A 234 38.83 5.68 31.97
CA GLY A 234 39.60 4.45 31.93
C GLY A 234 38.80 3.14 31.94
N ALA A 235 37.49 3.21 32.06
CA ALA A 235 36.62 2.03 31.92
C ALA A 235 36.21 1.78 30.47
N ASN A 236 36.14 0.51 30.03
CA ASN A 236 35.70 0.15 28.72
C ASN A 236 34.22 0.50 28.50
N SER A 237 33.93 1.35 27.51
CA SER A 237 32.58 1.78 27.12
C SER A 237 32.65 2.38 25.73
N HIS A 238 32.36 1.60 24.71
CA HIS A 238 32.45 2.09 23.32
C HIS A 238 31.25 2.94 22.95
N ALA A 239 31.53 4.14 22.47
CA ALA A 239 30.65 5.11 21.87
C ALA A 239 29.50 5.66 22.74
N LEU A 240 29.16 5.05 23.89
CA LEU A 240 28.06 5.44 24.77
C LEU A 240 28.47 5.26 26.25
N ALA A 241 28.15 6.25 27.09
CA ALA A 241 28.29 6.16 28.55
C ALA A 241 27.28 7.07 29.26
N VAL A 242 26.94 6.77 30.50
CA VAL A 242 26.19 7.67 31.40
C VAL A 242 27.07 7.99 32.59
N VAL A 243 27.20 9.28 32.92
CA VAL A 243 28.03 9.81 33.99
C VAL A 243 27.21 10.73 34.89
N ASP A 244 27.63 10.86 36.17
CA ASP A 244 27.03 11.78 37.13
C ASP A 244 27.20 13.25 36.67
N ALA A 245 26.14 14.01 36.65
CA ALA A 245 26.11 15.37 36.10
C ALA A 245 27.00 16.36 36.89
N THR A 246 27.28 16.10 38.14
CA THR A 246 28.12 16.98 38.99
C THR A 246 29.59 16.66 38.90
N THR A 247 29.92 15.37 38.96
CA THR A 247 31.31 14.90 39.10
C THR A 247 31.91 14.33 37.81
N GLY A 248 31.09 13.88 36.85
CA GLY A 248 31.53 13.16 35.67
C GLY A 248 31.88 11.68 35.93
N ALA A 249 31.66 11.19 37.16
CA ALA A 249 31.92 9.78 37.50
C ALA A 249 31.00 8.82 36.74
N ASN A 250 31.53 7.65 36.38
CA ASN A 250 30.73 6.65 35.61
C ASN A 250 29.52 6.15 36.42
N VAL A 251 28.33 6.31 35.88
CA VAL A 251 27.07 5.73 36.35
C VAL A 251 26.80 4.43 35.61
N ARG A 252 26.94 4.45 34.31
CA ARG A 252 26.77 3.26 33.45
C ARG A 252 27.77 3.25 32.30
N THR A 253 28.43 2.11 32.08
CA THR A 253 29.30 1.86 30.93
C THR A 253 28.66 0.75 30.06
N TYR A 254 29.00 0.75 28.77
CA TYR A 254 28.40 -0.12 27.76
C TYR A 254 29.47 -0.91 26.98
N PRO A 255 30.22 -1.82 27.62
CA PRO A 255 31.28 -2.59 26.97
C PRO A 255 30.67 -3.58 25.96
N GLY A 256 31.07 -3.48 24.67
CA GLY A 256 30.60 -4.38 23.62
C GLY A 256 29.14 -4.21 23.25
N PHE A 257 28.51 -3.10 23.61
CA PHE A 257 27.10 -2.81 23.31
C PHE A 257 26.93 -2.23 21.91
N ILE A 258 27.84 -1.39 21.45
CA ILE A 258 27.91 -0.85 20.09
C ILE A 258 29.12 -1.45 19.39
N GLU A 259 28.98 -1.78 18.13
CA GLU A 259 30.00 -2.37 17.28
C GLU A 259 31.20 -1.43 17.11
N ASN A 260 32.43 -1.96 17.13
CA ASN A 260 33.65 -1.16 17.15
C ASN A 260 33.85 -0.18 15.99
N ASN A 261 33.19 -0.42 14.87
CA ASN A 261 33.22 0.45 13.68
C ASN A 261 32.01 1.41 13.63
N SER A 262 31.28 1.53 14.72
CA SER A 262 30.10 2.40 14.84
C SER A 262 30.28 3.44 15.93
N VAL A 263 29.65 4.58 15.78
CA VAL A 263 29.75 5.72 16.67
C VAL A 263 28.37 6.29 17.00
N VAL A 264 28.22 6.99 18.13
CA VAL A 264 27.01 7.74 18.48
C VAL A 264 27.18 9.18 18.01
N LYS A 265 26.33 9.61 17.07
CA LYS A 265 26.37 10.96 16.46
C LYS A 265 25.48 11.96 17.18
N THR A 266 24.38 11.49 17.76
CA THR A 266 23.34 12.32 18.36
C THR A 266 22.67 11.60 19.52
N ILE A 267 22.17 12.35 20.48
CA ILE A 267 21.38 11.88 21.63
C ILE A 267 20.25 12.89 21.86
N ASP A 268 19.02 12.38 22.05
CA ASP A 268 17.89 13.13 22.58
C ASP A 268 17.28 12.41 23.78
N THR A 269 16.58 13.15 24.65
CA THR A 269 15.97 12.61 25.88
C THR A 269 14.53 13.05 26.01
N ASP A 270 13.67 12.17 26.53
CA ASP A 270 12.32 12.50 27.00
C ASP A 270 12.12 12.04 28.46
N ALA A 271 10.90 12.17 28.97
CA ALA A 271 10.59 11.78 30.36
C ALA A 271 10.80 10.26 30.65
N THR A 272 10.93 9.42 29.64
CA THR A 272 10.95 7.95 29.77
C THR A 272 12.25 7.31 29.34
N GLY A 273 13.00 7.95 28.44
CA GLY A 273 14.17 7.35 27.82
C GLY A 273 15.14 8.35 27.23
N PHE A 274 16.25 7.80 26.75
CA PHE A 274 17.14 8.52 25.84
C PHE A 274 17.34 7.70 24.57
N TYR A 275 17.56 8.42 23.47
CA TYR A 275 17.60 7.87 22.13
C TYR A 275 18.92 8.24 21.47
N THR A 276 19.57 7.27 20.82
CA THR A 276 20.82 7.51 20.08
C THR A 276 20.63 7.36 18.58
N GLY A 277 21.26 8.25 17.80
CA GLY A 277 21.49 8.05 16.38
C GLY A 277 22.93 7.59 16.14
N ASN A 278 23.09 6.54 15.35
CA ASN A 278 24.36 5.84 15.17
C ASN A 278 24.78 5.83 13.69
N GLU A 279 26.09 5.91 13.48
CA GLU A 279 26.72 5.80 12.17
C GLU A 279 27.88 4.82 12.23
N GLY A 280 28.02 3.96 11.24
CA GLY A 280 29.13 3.01 11.12
C GLY A 280 29.76 3.01 9.72
N THR A 281 30.98 2.47 9.63
CA THR A 281 31.71 2.34 8.36
C THR A 281 32.29 0.94 8.19
N GLY A 282 32.03 0.33 7.02
CA GLY A 282 32.57 -0.99 6.70
C GLY A 282 31.64 -2.15 7.05
N GLY A 283 32.16 -3.37 7.11
CA GLY A 283 31.36 -4.57 7.43
C GLY A 283 31.21 -4.80 8.92
N GLY A 284 30.06 -5.31 9.36
CA GLY A 284 29.78 -5.61 10.76
C GLY A 284 29.55 -4.38 11.63
N VAL A 285 29.00 -3.32 11.03
CA VAL A 285 28.66 -2.06 11.68
C VAL A 285 27.22 -2.09 12.18
N PHE A 286 26.91 -1.17 13.08
CA PHE A 286 25.57 -0.78 13.43
C PHE A 286 25.34 0.67 12.97
N ASP A 287 24.40 0.85 12.05
CA ASP A 287 23.77 2.12 11.68
C ASP A 287 22.33 2.08 12.16
N GLY A 288 21.78 3.19 12.64
CA GLY A 288 20.40 3.23 13.08
C GLY A 288 20.17 3.91 14.41
N ARG A 289 19.18 3.45 15.16
CA ARG A 289 18.70 4.10 16.38
C ARG A 289 18.60 3.10 17.52
N ILE A 290 18.86 3.55 18.74
CA ILE A 290 18.69 2.76 19.98
C ILE A 290 17.89 3.60 20.96
N ALA A 291 16.87 3.01 21.58
CA ALA A 291 16.20 3.56 22.74
C ALA A 291 16.64 2.85 24.01
N LEU A 292 16.96 3.61 25.04
CA LEU A 292 17.32 3.12 26.36
C LEU A 292 16.36 3.73 27.40
N ASP A 293 16.10 2.98 28.45
CA ASP A 293 15.22 3.38 29.55
C ASP A 293 15.99 4.24 30.55
N LEU A 294 15.45 5.39 30.98
CA LEU A 294 16.11 6.28 31.95
C LEU A 294 16.19 5.67 33.34
N SER A 295 15.28 4.79 33.73
CA SER A 295 15.26 4.24 35.09
C SER A 295 16.21 3.05 35.29
N THR A 296 16.44 2.27 34.22
CA THR A 296 17.30 1.08 34.26
C THR A 296 18.58 1.25 33.48
N LEU A 297 18.66 2.22 32.59
CA LEU A 297 19.73 2.47 31.63
C LEU A 297 19.99 1.28 30.70
N ASP A 298 18.97 0.39 30.51
CA ASP A 298 19.03 -0.75 29.63
C ASP A 298 18.33 -0.45 28.31
N GLN A 299 18.69 -1.22 27.26
CA GLN A 299 18.08 -1.09 25.95
C GLN A 299 16.59 -1.47 26.00
N ARG A 300 15.73 -0.59 25.49
CA ARG A 300 14.31 -0.90 25.20
C ARG A 300 14.18 -1.55 23.82
N TRP A 301 14.76 -0.92 22.81
CA TRP A 301 14.77 -1.44 21.45
C TRP A 301 15.98 -0.96 20.67
N ARG A 302 16.30 -1.62 19.57
CA ARG A 302 17.33 -1.25 18.60
C ARG A 302 16.75 -1.42 17.20
N ASP A 303 16.81 -0.38 16.41
CA ASP A 303 16.44 -0.41 14.99
C ASP A 303 17.68 -0.66 14.15
N THR A 304 17.66 -1.79 13.43
CA THR A 304 18.77 -2.26 12.58
C THR A 304 18.58 -1.91 11.11
N CYS A 305 17.75 -0.89 10.82
CA CYS A 305 17.66 -0.28 9.51
C CYS A 305 18.99 0.41 9.20
N LEU A 306 19.72 -0.10 8.22
CA LEU A 306 21.06 0.39 7.89
C LEU A 306 21.02 1.77 7.23
N GLY A 307 21.80 2.68 7.76
CA GLY A 307 21.96 4.06 7.28
C GLY A 307 22.27 5.03 8.40
N ALA A 308 23.33 5.83 8.22
CA ALA A 308 23.84 6.75 9.24
C ALA A 308 22.76 7.70 9.73
N THR A 309 22.45 7.64 11.03
CA THR A 309 21.50 8.54 11.70
C THR A 309 22.25 9.70 12.35
N GLN A 310 22.01 10.93 11.85
CA GLN A 310 22.72 12.15 12.24
C GLN A 310 22.01 12.97 13.31
N ALA A 311 20.66 12.94 13.33
CA ALA A 311 19.87 13.57 14.36
C ALA A 311 18.67 12.71 14.74
N VAL A 312 18.29 12.79 16.02
CA VAL A 312 17.04 12.27 16.56
C VAL A 312 16.34 13.34 17.37
N LYS A 313 14.99 13.36 17.31
CA LYS A 313 14.17 14.26 18.13
C LYS A 313 12.90 13.56 18.61
N SER A 314 12.79 13.35 19.91
CA SER A 314 11.59 12.85 20.53
C SER A 314 10.57 13.98 20.70
N TYR A 315 9.33 13.72 20.27
CA TYR A 315 8.24 14.66 20.42
C TYR A 315 6.88 13.93 20.47
N GLN A 316 6.12 14.14 21.54
CA GLN A 316 4.78 13.58 21.77
C GLN A 316 4.69 12.04 21.55
N GLY A 317 5.68 11.28 22.01
CA GLY A 317 5.72 9.83 21.91
C GLY A 317 6.21 9.28 20.56
N VAL A 318 6.66 10.16 19.67
CA VAL A 318 7.28 9.84 18.38
C VAL A 318 8.75 10.22 18.42
N LEU A 319 9.62 9.37 17.92
CA LEU A 319 11.01 9.64 17.61
C LEU A 319 11.15 9.97 16.13
N TYR A 320 11.39 11.21 15.80
CA TYR A 320 11.75 11.67 14.47
C TYR A 320 13.26 11.54 14.28
N SER A 321 13.70 11.09 13.11
CA SER A 321 15.12 10.92 12.82
C SER A 321 15.52 11.48 11.46
N ALA A 322 16.71 12.06 11.40
CA ALA A 322 17.42 12.47 10.19
C ALA A 322 18.51 11.46 9.91
N SER A 323 18.38 10.69 8.82
CA SER A 323 19.30 9.62 8.48
C SER A 323 19.38 9.43 6.97
N HIS A 324 20.20 8.53 6.46
CA HIS A 324 20.09 8.03 5.10
C HIS A 324 19.83 6.52 5.08
N ALA A 325 18.76 6.07 5.75
CA ALA A 325 18.38 4.68 5.83
C ALA A 325 18.19 4.07 4.43
N HIS A 326 18.87 2.98 4.11
CA HIS A 326 18.89 2.38 2.78
C HIS A 326 18.72 0.86 2.72
N ASP A 327 18.79 0.15 3.84
CA ASP A 327 18.55 -1.28 3.94
C ASP A 327 17.84 -1.58 5.25
N CYS A 328 16.52 -1.54 5.21
CA CYS A 328 15.66 -1.84 6.34
C CYS A 328 15.01 -3.24 6.21
N SER A 329 15.55 -4.10 5.36
CA SER A 329 15.03 -5.46 5.13
C SER A 329 15.05 -6.33 6.38
N SER A 330 15.99 -6.06 7.31
CA SER A 330 16.08 -6.76 8.61
C SER A 330 14.86 -6.52 9.50
N VAL A 331 14.19 -5.39 9.37
CA VAL A 331 12.94 -5.04 10.07
C VAL A 331 11.71 -5.21 9.18
N GLY A 332 11.89 -5.67 7.94
CA GLY A 332 10.81 -5.94 6.99
C GLY A 332 10.26 -4.71 6.28
N GLU A 333 11.01 -3.63 6.25
CA GLU A 333 10.64 -2.35 5.69
C GLU A 333 11.63 -1.90 4.61
N PHE A 334 11.22 -1.00 3.70
CA PHE A 334 12.03 -0.46 2.59
C PHE A 334 12.79 -1.54 1.77
N PRO A 335 12.09 -2.51 1.19
CA PRO A 335 12.74 -3.57 0.42
C PRO A 335 13.34 -3.09 -0.92
N ASP A 336 13.02 -1.86 -1.35
CA ASP A 336 13.43 -1.26 -2.61
C ASP A 336 14.89 -0.74 -2.60
N GLY A 337 15.54 -0.70 -1.43
CA GLY A 337 16.93 -0.24 -1.27
C GLY A 337 17.13 1.27 -1.50
N ARG A 338 16.05 2.07 -1.63
CA ARG A 338 16.16 3.55 -1.67
C ARG A 338 16.65 4.09 -0.33
N ARG A 339 17.24 5.28 -0.38
CA ARG A 339 17.55 6.03 0.83
C ARG A 339 16.33 6.82 1.30
N HIS A 340 16.06 6.75 2.60
CA HIS A 340 15.00 7.48 3.26
C HIS A 340 15.64 8.35 4.34
N HIS A 341 15.55 9.67 4.17
CA HIS A 341 16.32 10.61 4.96
C HIS A 341 15.61 11.11 6.21
N LEU A 342 14.26 11.20 6.18
CA LEU A 342 13.47 11.60 7.33
C LEU A 342 12.48 10.47 7.64
N LEU A 343 12.50 10.01 8.89
CA LEU A 343 11.70 8.88 9.35
C LEU A 343 11.07 9.22 10.71
N ALA A 344 9.93 8.58 11.00
CA ALA A 344 9.30 8.63 12.31
C ALA A 344 8.98 7.22 12.80
N GLU A 345 9.18 6.99 14.11
CA GLU A 345 8.85 5.73 14.77
C GLU A 345 8.33 6.01 16.19
N PRO A 346 7.53 5.12 16.81
CA PRO A 346 7.11 5.30 18.19
C PRO A 346 8.32 5.24 19.12
N THR A 347 8.35 6.07 20.19
CA THR A 347 9.40 5.97 21.21
C THR A 347 9.41 4.61 21.92
N THR A 348 8.38 3.78 21.72
CA THR A 348 8.19 2.46 22.32
C THR A 348 8.52 1.28 21.41
N GLY A 349 8.90 1.52 20.15
CA GLY A 349 9.19 0.44 19.21
C GLY A 349 9.80 0.92 17.90
N THR A 350 10.10 0.00 16.98
CA THR A 350 10.85 0.23 15.74
C THR A 350 10.00 0.27 14.48
N SER A 351 8.68 0.08 14.58
CA SER A 351 7.78 0.18 13.41
C SER A 351 7.77 1.60 12.86
N LYS A 352 8.03 1.76 11.58
CA LYS A 352 7.98 3.09 10.95
C LYS A 352 6.54 3.58 10.90
N LEU A 353 6.35 4.86 11.21
CA LEU A 353 5.08 5.57 11.07
C LEU A 353 4.93 6.12 9.66
N GLY A 354 3.73 6.55 9.30
CA GLY A 354 3.41 7.08 7.97
C GLY A 354 3.90 8.51 7.72
N TRP A 355 5.06 8.89 8.21
CA TRP A 355 5.64 10.22 7.99
C TRP A 355 6.98 10.11 7.25
N PHE A 356 6.98 10.51 5.99
CA PHE A 356 8.09 10.34 5.05
C PHE A 356 8.31 11.56 4.15
N PRO A 357 8.44 12.78 4.70
CA PRO A 357 9.00 13.85 3.88
C PRO A 357 10.41 13.43 3.50
N ASP A 358 10.83 13.64 2.26
CA ASP A 358 12.12 13.14 1.80
C ASP A 358 13.06 14.28 1.44
N THR A 359 14.35 14.08 1.71
CA THR A 359 15.44 14.94 1.25
C THR A 359 16.38 14.13 0.38
N ASN A 360 17.38 14.77 -0.24
CA ASN A 360 18.44 14.05 -0.93
C ASN A 360 19.74 14.02 -0.10
N ASP A 361 20.73 13.27 -0.57
CA ASP A 361 22.06 13.18 0.03
C ASP A 361 22.78 14.53 0.11
N GLY A 362 22.48 15.43 -0.82
CA GLY A 362 23.00 16.81 -0.85
C GLY A 362 24.45 16.94 -1.23
N LEU A 363 25.11 17.96 -0.63
CA LEU A 363 26.48 18.33 -0.93
C LEU A 363 27.40 17.92 0.22
N GLY A 364 28.72 17.82 -0.05
CA GLY A 364 29.69 17.57 1.02
C GLY A 364 29.91 16.09 1.31
N GLU A 365 29.43 15.58 2.45
CA GLU A 365 29.65 14.18 2.85
C GLU A 365 28.61 13.20 2.23
N GLY A 366 27.54 13.73 1.61
CA GLY A 366 26.52 12.94 0.93
C GLY A 366 25.61 12.18 1.90
N ILE A 367 25.26 12.79 3.03
CA ILE A 367 24.45 12.20 4.10
C ILE A 367 23.04 12.82 4.18
N GLY A 368 22.87 14.07 3.72
CA GLY A 368 21.60 14.78 3.74
C GLY A 368 21.31 15.54 5.02
N PRO A 369 20.20 15.25 5.76
CA PRO A 369 19.80 16.00 6.94
C PRO A 369 20.70 15.67 8.17
N ARG A 370 20.95 16.66 9.04
CA ARG A 370 21.93 16.55 10.14
C ARG A 370 21.46 17.10 11.48
N ALA A 371 20.42 17.93 11.50
CA ALA A 371 19.93 18.56 12.73
C ALA A 371 18.41 18.67 12.70
N MET A 372 17.79 18.55 13.85
CA MET A 372 16.34 18.68 14.04
C MET A 372 16.04 19.46 15.32
N VAL A 373 15.01 20.31 15.27
CA VAL A 373 14.47 21.00 16.44
C VAL A 373 12.97 21.23 16.27
N VAL A 374 12.21 21.19 17.35
CA VAL A 374 10.80 21.55 17.38
C VAL A 374 10.65 22.96 17.92
N SER A 375 9.81 23.77 17.28
CA SER A 375 9.36 25.07 17.78
C SER A 375 7.87 25.02 18.08
N GLU A 376 7.48 25.52 19.26
CA GLU A 376 6.08 25.75 19.62
C GLU A 376 5.87 27.26 19.84
N THR A 377 5.17 27.90 18.94
CA THR A 377 4.92 29.36 19.01
C THR A 377 3.47 29.70 18.69
N SER A 378 2.85 30.53 19.53
CA SER A 378 1.48 31.04 19.33
C SER A 378 0.44 29.95 19.08
N GLY A 379 0.63 28.74 19.66
CA GLY A 379 -0.24 27.60 19.49
C GLY A 379 0.03 26.77 18.23
N ASN A 380 0.97 27.18 17.38
CA ASN A 380 1.45 26.43 16.23
C ASN A 380 2.72 25.66 16.59
N LYS A 381 2.96 24.57 15.86
CA LYS A 381 4.11 23.69 16.05
C LYS A 381 4.79 23.46 14.72
N TYR A 382 6.11 23.47 14.75
CA TYR A 382 6.96 23.32 13.59
C TYR A 382 8.12 22.37 13.88
N MET A 383 8.34 21.40 12.98
CA MET A 383 9.56 20.59 12.94
C MET A 383 10.53 21.24 11.97
N TRP A 384 11.68 21.69 12.45
CA TRP A 384 12.76 22.23 11.64
C TRP A 384 13.83 21.20 11.40
N VAL A 385 14.34 21.16 10.18
CA VAL A 385 15.41 20.25 9.74
C VAL A 385 16.49 21.03 9.04
N GLY A 386 17.74 20.80 9.44
CA GLY A 386 18.94 21.37 8.85
C GLY A 386 19.90 20.29 8.34
N GLY A 387 20.70 20.59 7.30
CA GLY A 387 21.66 19.64 6.79
C GLY A 387 22.44 20.11 5.57
N GLU A 388 22.81 19.18 4.71
CA GLU A 388 23.51 19.41 3.46
C GLU A 388 22.65 19.09 2.21
N PHE A 389 21.39 18.71 2.40
CA PHE A 389 20.46 18.42 1.32
C PHE A 389 20.23 19.63 0.40
N THR A 390 19.81 19.36 -0.82
CA THR A 390 19.50 20.39 -1.83
C THR A 390 18.07 20.29 -2.36
N THR A 391 17.34 19.26 -1.98
CA THR A 391 15.93 19.10 -2.32
C THR A 391 15.14 18.60 -1.10
N VAL A 392 13.85 18.97 -1.05
CA VAL A 392 12.86 18.44 -0.12
C VAL A 392 11.62 18.06 -0.94
N ASN A 393 11.09 16.86 -0.74
CA ASN A 393 9.94 16.32 -1.48
C ASN A 393 10.07 16.48 -3.03
N GLY A 394 11.32 16.36 -3.52
CA GLY A 394 11.65 16.54 -4.94
C GLY A 394 11.75 17.99 -5.43
N SER A 395 11.44 18.98 -4.58
CA SER A 395 11.54 20.41 -4.90
C SER A 395 12.87 21.00 -4.42
N PRO A 396 13.43 22.02 -5.10
CA PRO A 396 14.66 22.69 -4.69
C PRO A 396 14.53 23.33 -3.31
N ALA A 397 15.29 22.84 -2.33
CA ALA A 397 15.43 23.40 -1.00
C ALA A 397 16.81 23.06 -0.45
N GLN A 398 17.61 24.07 -0.06
CA GLN A 398 19.00 23.84 0.34
C GLN A 398 19.24 24.16 1.79
N GLY A 399 19.69 23.16 2.54
CA GLY A 399 20.26 23.28 3.88
C GLY A 399 19.26 23.44 5.01
N LEU A 400 18.06 23.96 4.75
CA LEU A 400 17.02 24.21 5.76
C LEU A 400 15.63 23.92 5.17
N THR A 401 14.77 23.34 6.00
CA THR A 401 13.32 23.18 5.74
C THR A 401 12.56 23.14 7.07
N HIS A 402 11.23 23.36 7.03
CA HIS A 402 10.38 23.14 8.19
C HIS A 402 8.99 22.65 7.79
N PHE A 403 8.34 21.91 8.70
CA PHE A 403 7.03 21.29 8.53
C PHE A 403 6.11 21.76 9.66
N ALA A 404 4.87 22.12 9.33
CA ALA A 404 3.89 22.52 10.35
C ALA A 404 3.11 21.30 10.90
N ALA A 405 2.45 21.49 12.04
CA ALA A 405 1.49 20.51 12.54
C ALA A 405 0.13 20.57 11.80
N SER A 406 -0.16 21.68 11.12
CA SER A 406 -1.39 21.91 10.34
C SER A 406 -1.31 23.24 9.57
N PRO A 407 -2.12 23.47 8.53
CA PRO A 407 -2.97 22.46 7.88
C PRO A 407 -2.15 21.46 7.08
N ASP A 408 -2.67 20.25 6.94
CA ASP A 408 -2.25 19.32 5.91
C ASP A 408 -2.92 19.71 4.60
N THR A 409 -2.12 19.89 3.56
CA THR A 409 -2.56 20.30 2.21
C THR A 409 -2.10 19.34 1.13
N GLY A 410 -1.28 18.35 1.50
CA GLY A 410 -0.79 17.30 0.64
C GLY A 410 -1.91 16.38 0.20
N ALA A 411 -2.03 16.09 -1.09
CA ALA A 411 -3.02 15.14 -1.57
C ALA A 411 -2.37 13.78 -1.83
N PRO A 412 -3.07 12.66 -1.56
CA PRO A 412 -2.59 11.33 -1.88
C PRO A 412 -2.18 11.19 -3.36
N SER A 413 -1.24 10.31 -3.64
CA SER A 413 -0.85 9.97 -5.00
C SER A 413 -2.04 9.40 -5.79
N VAL A 414 -2.08 9.66 -7.11
CA VAL A 414 -3.16 9.21 -7.98
C VAL A 414 -3.19 7.68 -8.06
N PRO A 415 -4.33 7.00 -7.79
CA PRO A 415 -4.45 5.56 -7.90
C PRO A 415 -4.17 5.04 -9.31
N SER A 416 -3.47 3.91 -9.43
CA SER A 416 -3.31 3.17 -10.67
C SER A 416 -4.37 2.07 -10.74
N VAL A 417 -5.30 2.19 -11.70
CA VAL A 417 -6.52 1.37 -11.78
C VAL A 417 -6.47 0.41 -12.94
N GLY A 418 -6.83 -0.85 -12.68
CA GLY A 418 -7.11 -1.89 -13.67
C GLY A 418 -8.56 -2.35 -13.59
N ALA A 419 -9.10 -2.86 -14.69
CA ALA A 419 -10.41 -3.49 -14.70
C ALA A 419 -10.41 -4.68 -15.64
N GLU A 420 -11.05 -5.77 -15.21
CA GLU A 420 -11.23 -6.98 -16.00
C GLU A 420 -12.63 -7.57 -15.78
N SER A 421 -13.04 -8.48 -16.65
CA SER A 421 -14.27 -9.24 -16.46
C SER A 421 -14.09 -10.63 -17.07
N VAL A 422 -14.23 -11.65 -16.26
CA VAL A 422 -14.12 -13.06 -16.67
C VAL A 422 -15.48 -13.75 -16.74
N LYS A 423 -16.52 -13.13 -16.17
CA LYS A 423 -17.91 -13.63 -16.18
C LYS A 423 -18.87 -12.58 -16.71
N PRO A 424 -20.01 -12.98 -17.34
CA PRO A 424 -20.94 -12.04 -17.95
C PRO A 424 -21.78 -11.22 -16.95
N THR A 425 -21.56 -11.42 -15.65
CA THR A 425 -22.37 -10.83 -14.57
C THR A 425 -21.58 -9.87 -13.69
N GLU A 426 -20.28 -9.66 -13.92
CA GLU A 426 -19.42 -8.89 -13.05
C GLU A 426 -18.26 -8.23 -13.78
N ALA A 427 -17.81 -7.10 -13.26
CA ALA A 427 -16.55 -6.46 -13.61
C ALA A 427 -15.70 -6.33 -12.32
N HIS A 428 -14.48 -6.82 -12.35
CA HIS A 428 -13.53 -6.71 -11.26
C HIS A 428 -12.64 -5.50 -11.48
N VAL A 429 -12.72 -4.51 -10.59
CA VAL A 429 -11.93 -3.28 -10.60
C VAL A 429 -10.91 -3.36 -9.50
N ARG A 430 -9.65 -3.18 -9.81
CA ARG A 430 -8.55 -3.22 -8.85
C ARG A 430 -7.65 -2.00 -8.95
N TRP A 431 -7.05 -1.61 -7.85
CA TRP A 431 -6.05 -0.54 -7.82
C TRP A 431 -5.06 -0.79 -6.70
N ARG A 432 -3.86 -0.28 -6.87
CA ARG A 432 -2.88 -0.29 -5.80
C ARG A 432 -3.15 0.88 -4.86
N ALA A 433 -3.03 0.66 -3.55
CA ALA A 433 -3.18 1.71 -2.56
C ALA A 433 -2.27 2.91 -2.87
N SER A 434 -2.81 4.11 -2.80
CA SER A 434 -2.08 5.37 -2.99
C SER A 434 -1.12 5.60 -1.83
N LEU A 435 -0.06 6.34 -2.06
CA LEU A 435 0.80 6.88 -1.00
C LEU A 435 0.34 8.27 -0.64
N ASP A 436 0.35 8.51 0.65
CA ASP A 436 0.38 9.81 1.27
C ASP A 436 1.62 9.88 2.15
N THR A 437 2.25 11.05 2.28
CA THR A 437 3.53 11.18 2.98
C THR A 437 3.39 11.35 4.49
N ASP A 438 2.16 11.54 4.99
CA ASP A 438 1.84 11.72 6.40
C ASP A 438 0.52 11.07 6.85
N ASP A 439 -0.25 10.53 5.92
CA ASP A 439 -1.44 9.73 6.20
C ASP A 439 -1.30 8.29 5.70
N THR A 440 -1.49 7.32 6.59
CA THR A 440 -1.46 5.89 6.23
C THR A 440 -2.83 5.36 5.83
N ARG A 441 -3.92 6.00 6.25
CA ARG A 441 -5.30 5.57 6.01
C ARG A 441 -6.00 6.51 5.04
N LEU A 442 -6.40 5.99 3.89
CA LEU A 442 -7.03 6.75 2.82
C LEU A 442 -8.41 6.19 2.48
N THR A 443 -9.34 7.07 2.09
CA THR A 443 -10.66 6.70 1.58
C THR A 443 -10.67 6.72 0.06
N TYR A 444 -10.98 5.58 -0.57
CA TYR A 444 -11.06 5.44 -2.02
C TYR A 444 -12.50 5.49 -2.50
N LYS A 445 -12.74 6.22 -3.61
CA LYS A 445 -14.05 6.29 -4.27
C LYS A 445 -13.93 5.85 -5.72
N VAL A 446 -14.72 4.83 -6.09
CA VAL A 446 -14.76 4.27 -7.45
C VAL A 446 -15.91 4.90 -8.23
N TYR A 447 -15.64 5.41 -9.41
CA TYR A 447 -16.60 6.03 -10.31
C TYR A 447 -16.73 5.22 -11.61
N ARG A 448 -17.96 5.06 -12.10
CA ARG A 448 -18.26 4.32 -13.33
C ARG A 448 -18.80 5.26 -14.40
N ASN A 449 -18.32 5.12 -15.65
CA ASN A 449 -18.81 5.82 -16.86
C ASN A 449 -18.86 7.35 -16.71
N GLY A 450 -17.94 7.96 -15.93
CA GLY A 450 -17.89 9.40 -15.70
C GLY A 450 -19.01 9.95 -14.80
N GLY A 451 -19.77 9.08 -14.11
CA GLY A 451 -20.79 9.50 -13.13
C GLY A 451 -20.18 10.28 -11.98
N ALA A 452 -20.88 11.28 -11.46
CA ALA A 452 -20.42 12.10 -10.33
C ALA A 452 -20.59 11.39 -8.96
N THR A 453 -21.47 10.39 -8.89
CA THR A 453 -21.67 9.61 -7.66
C THR A 453 -20.80 8.36 -7.71
N PRO A 454 -20.00 8.07 -6.66
CA PRO A 454 -19.22 6.85 -6.63
C PRO A 454 -20.14 5.61 -6.55
N VAL A 455 -19.76 4.55 -7.27
CA VAL A 455 -20.44 3.24 -7.22
C VAL A 455 -19.92 2.40 -6.05
N HIS A 456 -18.75 2.74 -5.51
CA HIS A 456 -18.15 2.08 -4.35
C HIS A 456 -17.27 3.04 -3.57
N THR A 457 -17.19 2.84 -2.24
CA THR A 457 -16.29 3.57 -1.35
C THR A 457 -15.71 2.59 -0.34
N VAL A 458 -14.39 2.65 -0.14
CA VAL A 458 -13.66 1.77 0.78
C VAL A 458 -12.46 2.49 1.36
N ASP A 459 -12.12 2.20 2.61
CA ASP A 459 -10.87 2.65 3.22
C ASP A 459 -9.77 1.61 3.00
N GLY A 460 -8.54 2.10 2.88
CA GLY A 460 -7.35 1.25 2.76
C GLY A 460 -6.14 1.90 3.40
N ASP A 461 -5.31 1.08 4.04
CA ASP A 461 -4.06 1.54 4.65
C ASP A 461 -2.90 1.29 3.68
N SER A 462 -1.97 2.24 3.62
CA SER A 462 -0.73 2.12 2.84
C SER A 462 0.42 2.84 3.51
N VAL A 463 1.62 2.33 3.28
CA VAL A 463 2.89 2.94 3.66
C VAL A 463 3.87 2.74 2.52
N GLU A 464 4.99 3.46 2.53
CA GLU A 464 5.99 3.42 1.45
C GLU A 464 6.43 2.00 1.07
N TRP A 465 6.59 1.10 2.04
CA TRP A 465 7.03 -0.29 1.84
C TRP A 465 5.90 -1.32 1.75
N SER A 466 4.64 -0.90 1.91
CA SER A 466 3.48 -1.79 1.84
C SER A 466 2.28 -1.07 1.23
N ARG A 467 2.07 -1.29 -0.06
CA ARG A 467 0.99 -0.70 -0.85
C ARG A 467 0.08 -1.81 -1.38
N PRO A 468 -0.85 -2.32 -0.55
CA PRO A 468 -1.69 -3.44 -0.95
C PRO A 468 -2.57 -3.10 -2.16
N GLN A 469 -2.93 -4.12 -2.92
CA GLN A 469 -4.03 -4.03 -3.86
C GLN A 469 -5.35 -3.90 -3.09
N LEU A 470 -6.24 -3.09 -3.61
CA LEU A 470 -7.64 -2.99 -3.22
C LEU A 470 -8.49 -3.32 -4.43
N SER A 471 -9.68 -3.89 -4.22
CA SER A 471 -10.57 -4.27 -5.30
C SER A 471 -12.04 -4.00 -5.01
N PHE A 472 -12.83 -3.98 -6.09
CA PHE A 472 -14.28 -3.88 -6.06
C PHE A 472 -14.86 -4.71 -7.20
N THR A 473 -15.78 -5.60 -6.89
CA THR A 473 -16.53 -6.34 -7.91
C THR A 473 -17.87 -5.67 -8.17
N ASP A 474 -18.01 -5.07 -9.35
CA ASP A 474 -19.26 -4.46 -9.80
C ASP A 474 -20.16 -5.53 -10.43
N THR A 475 -21.22 -5.90 -9.74
CA THR A 475 -22.23 -6.86 -10.19
C THR A 475 -23.42 -6.18 -10.90
N ASN A 476 -23.44 -4.84 -10.95
CA ASN A 476 -24.48 -4.09 -11.66
C ASN A 476 -24.02 -3.74 -13.09
N VAL A 477 -23.64 -4.76 -13.84
CA VAL A 477 -23.14 -4.68 -15.21
C VAL A 477 -23.93 -5.62 -16.12
N SER A 478 -23.90 -5.36 -17.43
CA SER A 478 -24.60 -6.15 -18.44
C SER A 478 -23.61 -6.81 -19.41
N ALA A 479 -23.84 -8.07 -19.72
CA ALA A 479 -23.07 -8.81 -20.70
C ALA A 479 -23.02 -8.06 -22.05
N GLY A 480 -21.85 -8.06 -22.69
CA GLY A 480 -21.60 -7.37 -23.95
C GLY A 480 -21.40 -5.85 -23.83
N SER A 481 -21.63 -5.27 -22.65
CA SER A 481 -21.48 -3.81 -22.42
C SER A 481 -20.06 -3.45 -22.00
N THR A 482 -19.64 -2.23 -22.38
CA THR A 482 -18.33 -1.68 -22.01
C THR A 482 -18.50 -0.63 -20.93
N TYR A 483 -17.68 -0.72 -19.90
CA TYR A 483 -17.66 0.20 -18.76
C TYR A 483 -16.27 0.81 -18.60
N THR A 484 -16.23 2.03 -18.08
CA THR A 484 -15.00 2.71 -17.67
C THR A 484 -15.04 2.98 -16.18
N TYR A 485 -13.93 2.69 -15.49
CA TYR A 485 -13.79 2.93 -14.06
C TYR A 485 -12.63 3.90 -13.81
N ARG A 486 -12.80 4.75 -12.79
CA ARG A 486 -11.79 5.66 -12.27
C ARG A 486 -11.87 5.69 -10.76
N VAL A 487 -10.75 5.99 -10.10
CA VAL A 487 -10.68 6.01 -8.63
C VAL A 487 -10.01 7.30 -8.18
N THR A 488 -10.46 7.85 -7.03
CA THR A 488 -9.76 8.87 -6.25
C THR A 488 -9.38 8.33 -4.90
N ALA A 489 -8.33 8.86 -4.30
CA ALA A 489 -7.94 8.66 -2.91
C ALA A 489 -8.10 9.99 -2.15
N THR A 490 -8.60 9.93 -0.91
CA THR A 490 -8.80 11.08 -0.04
C THR A 490 -8.20 10.77 1.32
N ASP A 491 -7.39 11.68 1.88
CA ASP A 491 -6.78 11.58 3.21
C ASP A 491 -7.74 11.97 4.35
N GLY A 492 -7.21 12.02 5.57
CA GLY A 492 -7.95 12.42 6.77
C GLY A 492 -8.30 13.91 6.82
N ALA A 493 -7.53 14.78 6.17
CA ALA A 493 -7.76 16.22 6.09
C ALA A 493 -8.78 16.60 5.01
N GLY A 494 -9.09 15.69 4.08
CA GLY A 494 -10.02 15.89 2.98
C GLY A 494 -9.35 16.28 1.66
N ASN A 495 -8.01 16.27 1.58
CA ASN A 495 -7.30 16.46 0.33
C ASN A 495 -7.55 15.23 -0.54
N THR A 496 -7.85 15.45 -1.80
CA THR A 496 -8.24 14.38 -2.72
C THR A 496 -7.33 14.38 -3.93
N SER A 497 -6.82 13.21 -4.27
CA SER A 497 -6.00 13.00 -5.46
C SER A 497 -6.72 13.42 -6.74
N ALA A 498 -5.98 13.69 -7.79
CA ALA A 498 -6.56 13.74 -9.13
C ALA A 498 -7.24 12.40 -9.45
N LEU A 499 -8.25 12.47 -10.34
CA LEU A 499 -8.95 11.26 -10.81
C LEU A 499 -7.98 10.38 -11.62
N SER A 500 -7.96 9.09 -11.35
CA SER A 500 -7.10 8.12 -12.06
C SER A 500 -7.30 8.15 -13.56
N SER A 501 -6.37 7.59 -14.33
CA SER A 501 -6.62 7.19 -15.71
C SER A 501 -7.81 6.23 -15.77
N ALA A 502 -8.54 6.20 -16.91
CA ALA A 502 -9.68 5.32 -17.07
C ALA A 502 -9.22 3.88 -17.31
N ALA A 503 -9.74 2.96 -16.52
CA ALA A 503 -9.68 1.52 -16.80
C ALA A 503 -10.96 1.11 -17.54
N THR A 504 -10.81 0.58 -18.75
CA THR A 504 -11.95 0.19 -19.59
C THR A 504 -12.05 -1.33 -19.65
N VAL A 505 -13.26 -1.86 -19.47
CA VAL A 505 -13.54 -3.29 -19.54
C VAL A 505 -14.82 -3.53 -20.32
N THR A 506 -14.81 -4.54 -21.19
CA THR A 506 -16.03 -5.08 -21.82
C THR A 506 -16.42 -6.35 -21.10
N VAL A 507 -17.62 -6.38 -20.54
CA VAL A 507 -18.17 -7.56 -19.87
C VAL A 507 -18.41 -8.63 -20.93
N PRO A 508 -17.84 -9.83 -20.82
CA PRO A 508 -17.99 -10.86 -21.84
C PRO A 508 -19.44 -11.33 -21.91
N THR A 509 -19.87 -11.81 -23.08
CA THR A 509 -21.19 -12.42 -23.26
C THR A 509 -21.25 -13.85 -22.72
N SER A 510 -20.10 -14.50 -22.54
CA SER A 510 -19.92 -15.79 -21.88
C SER A 510 -18.68 -15.79 -20.99
N ALA A 511 -18.65 -16.68 -20.01
CA ALA A 511 -17.49 -16.78 -19.11
C ALA A 511 -16.21 -17.18 -19.85
N GLN A 512 -15.08 -16.59 -19.47
CA GLN A 512 -13.75 -17.07 -19.83
C GLN A 512 -13.48 -18.34 -19.02
N LYS A 513 -13.65 -19.50 -19.66
CA LYS A 513 -13.82 -20.79 -18.98
C LYS A 513 -12.71 -21.11 -17.97
N TYR A 514 -11.45 -20.96 -18.39
CA TYR A 514 -10.32 -21.26 -17.51
C TYR A 514 -10.29 -20.31 -16.31
N ALA A 515 -10.27 -19.01 -16.56
CA ALA A 515 -10.19 -18.00 -15.51
C ALA A 515 -11.39 -18.04 -14.55
N ALA A 516 -12.60 -18.25 -15.08
CA ALA A 516 -13.79 -18.39 -14.25
C ALA A 516 -13.69 -19.60 -13.32
N GLN A 517 -13.18 -20.73 -13.82
CA GLN A 517 -13.04 -21.96 -13.02
C GLN A 517 -11.95 -21.84 -11.96
N VAL A 518 -10.81 -21.23 -12.28
CA VAL A 518 -9.74 -20.91 -11.29
C VAL A 518 -10.32 -20.10 -10.12
N LEU A 519 -11.14 -19.08 -10.41
CA LEU A 519 -11.79 -18.27 -9.38
C LEU A 519 -12.87 -19.03 -8.61
N ASP A 520 -13.66 -19.85 -9.28
CA ASP A 520 -14.74 -20.65 -8.67
C ASP A 520 -14.18 -21.75 -7.74
N ASP A 521 -12.99 -22.27 -8.04
CA ASP A 521 -12.27 -23.25 -7.19
C ASP A 521 -11.47 -22.57 -6.04
N GLY A 522 -11.60 -21.24 -5.89
CA GLY A 522 -11.19 -20.49 -4.71
C GLY A 522 -9.72 -20.11 -4.67
N ALA A 523 -9.12 -19.73 -5.79
CA ALA A 523 -7.79 -19.12 -5.81
C ALA A 523 -7.72 -17.89 -4.90
N THR A 524 -6.63 -17.78 -4.12
CA THR A 524 -6.33 -16.64 -3.23
C THR A 524 -5.17 -15.77 -3.73
N LEU A 525 -4.59 -16.15 -4.84
CA LEU A 525 -3.71 -15.38 -5.70
C LEU A 525 -3.94 -15.89 -7.11
N TYR A 526 -4.17 -14.98 -8.06
CA TYR A 526 -4.33 -15.35 -9.46
C TYR A 526 -3.77 -14.27 -10.39
N TRP A 527 -2.57 -14.49 -10.92
CA TRP A 527 -1.86 -13.60 -11.84
C TRP A 527 -2.03 -14.08 -13.26
N ARG A 528 -2.66 -13.24 -14.11
CA ARG A 528 -2.95 -13.55 -15.50
C ARG A 528 -1.95 -12.95 -16.50
N TYR A 529 -1.09 -12.02 -16.05
CA TYR A 529 -0.03 -11.37 -16.84
C TYR A 529 -0.54 -10.60 -18.07
N ASP A 530 -1.75 -10.05 -17.98
CA ASP A 530 -2.40 -9.27 -19.05
C ASP A 530 -2.00 -7.79 -19.05
N GLU A 531 -1.15 -7.36 -18.14
CA GLU A 531 -0.71 -5.98 -17.99
C GLU A 531 0.14 -5.51 -19.17
N SER A 532 -0.05 -4.23 -19.54
CA SER A 532 0.74 -3.59 -20.61
C SER A 532 1.96 -2.81 -20.10
N THR A 533 2.07 -2.62 -18.78
CA THR A 533 3.10 -1.80 -18.14
C THR A 533 3.62 -2.45 -16.86
N THR A 534 4.89 -2.17 -16.55
CA THR A 534 5.50 -2.48 -15.25
C THR A 534 5.19 -1.36 -14.24
N PRO A 535 5.42 -1.54 -12.92
CA PRO A 535 6.11 -2.68 -12.30
C PRO A 535 5.17 -3.74 -11.68
N PHE A 536 3.87 -3.73 -11.90
CA PHE A 536 2.92 -4.54 -11.13
C PHE A 536 2.13 -5.52 -11.98
N VAL A 537 1.84 -6.68 -11.37
CA VAL A 537 0.86 -7.66 -11.83
C VAL A 537 -0.36 -7.57 -10.93
N GLY A 538 -1.55 -7.41 -11.49
CA GLY A 538 -2.79 -7.40 -10.72
C GLY A 538 -3.24 -8.81 -10.32
N ASP A 539 -3.70 -8.94 -9.09
CA ASP A 539 -4.37 -10.17 -8.62
C ASP A 539 -5.84 -10.14 -9.06
N SER A 540 -6.26 -11.14 -9.82
CA SER A 540 -7.65 -11.35 -10.27
C SER A 540 -8.50 -12.06 -9.22
N SER A 541 -7.88 -12.58 -8.14
CA SER A 541 -8.57 -13.27 -7.05
C SER A 541 -9.03 -12.29 -5.95
N PRO A 542 -9.93 -12.72 -5.05
CA PRO A 542 -10.31 -11.92 -3.88
C PRO A 542 -9.20 -11.80 -2.82
N GLY A 543 -8.03 -12.37 -3.05
CA GLY A 543 -6.90 -12.30 -2.09
C GLY A 543 -6.13 -10.99 -2.12
N ASP A 544 -6.31 -10.19 -3.18
CA ASP A 544 -5.67 -8.87 -3.35
C ASP A 544 -4.15 -8.91 -3.09
N GLN A 545 -3.46 -9.87 -3.72
CA GLN A 545 -2.02 -10.08 -3.61
C GLN A 545 -1.35 -9.72 -4.95
N SER A 546 -1.19 -8.43 -5.24
CA SER A 546 -0.51 -8.01 -6.46
C SER A 546 0.93 -8.52 -6.52
N GLY A 547 1.45 -8.71 -7.74
CA GLY A 547 2.85 -9.05 -7.99
C GLY A 547 3.67 -7.83 -8.33
N VAL A 548 4.97 -7.88 -8.01
CA VAL A 548 5.95 -6.85 -8.37
C VAL A 548 6.96 -7.44 -9.33
N HIS A 549 7.13 -6.81 -10.50
CA HIS A 549 8.18 -7.18 -11.46
C HIS A 549 9.56 -6.75 -10.97
N LEU A 550 10.50 -7.65 -10.97
CA LEU A 550 11.90 -7.37 -10.70
C LEU A 550 12.76 -7.62 -11.96
N ASN A 551 13.68 -6.70 -12.25
CA ASN A 551 14.62 -6.74 -13.37
C ASN A 551 13.97 -6.81 -14.77
N GLY A 552 12.75 -6.31 -14.92
CA GLY A 552 12.10 -6.04 -16.20
C GLY A 552 11.78 -7.27 -17.07
N PRO A 553 10.95 -8.22 -16.59
CA PRO A 553 10.48 -9.31 -17.42
C PRO A 553 9.69 -8.81 -18.64
N SER A 554 9.65 -9.63 -19.70
CA SER A 554 8.98 -9.27 -20.95
C SER A 554 7.48 -9.47 -20.86
N LEU A 555 6.69 -8.38 -21.01
CA LEU A 555 5.23 -8.42 -20.91
C LEU A 555 4.57 -8.81 -22.25
N ARG A 556 3.28 -9.17 -22.19
CA ARG A 556 2.37 -9.40 -23.33
C ARG A 556 2.91 -10.40 -24.37
N GLN A 557 3.48 -11.49 -23.90
CA GLN A 557 3.96 -12.55 -24.80
C GLN A 557 2.78 -13.30 -25.43
N THR A 558 2.85 -13.54 -26.72
CA THR A 558 1.82 -14.25 -27.51
C THR A 558 2.44 -15.38 -28.33
N PRO A 559 1.71 -16.50 -28.59
CA PRO A 559 0.38 -16.81 -28.04
C PRO A 559 0.44 -17.13 -26.55
N ALA A 560 -0.63 -16.79 -25.83
CA ALA A 560 -0.88 -17.19 -24.45
C ALA A 560 -1.13 -18.69 -24.31
N ALA A 561 -1.14 -19.21 -23.09
CA ALA A 561 -1.43 -20.60 -22.79
C ALA A 561 -2.93 -20.94 -22.94
N VAL A 562 -3.80 -20.00 -22.60
CA VAL A 562 -5.25 -20.22 -22.57
C VAL A 562 -5.95 -19.50 -23.72
N THR A 563 -7.08 -20.03 -24.14
CA THR A 563 -7.90 -19.40 -25.19
C THR A 563 -8.63 -18.16 -24.65
N GLY A 564 -8.61 -17.07 -25.44
CA GLY A 564 -9.25 -15.81 -25.08
C GLY A 564 -8.30 -14.61 -25.14
N PRO A 565 -8.73 -13.46 -24.59
CA PRO A 565 -7.89 -12.28 -24.51
C PRO A 565 -6.90 -12.44 -23.33
N SER A 566 -5.86 -13.23 -23.52
CA SER A 566 -4.81 -13.49 -22.53
C SER A 566 -3.44 -13.28 -23.14
N THR A 567 -2.46 -12.87 -22.30
CA THR A 567 -1.05 -12.74 -22.65
C THR A 567 -0.18 -13.33 -21.55
N ALA A 568 1.00 -13.80 -21.90
CA ALA A 568 1.95 -14.39 -20.96
C ALA A 568 3.08 -13.40 -20.61
N ILE A 569 3.85 -13.75 -19.57
CA ILE A 569 5.09 -13.06 -19.17
C ILE A 569 6.31 -13.89 -19.58
N GLY A 570 7.39 -13.22 -20.04
CA GLY A 570 8.63 -13.86 -20.45
C GLY A 570 9.77 -13.53 -19.50
N PHE A 571 10.59 -14.54 -19.18
CA PHE A 571 11.78 -14.47 -18.35
C PHE A 571 13.03 -14.91 -19.14
N ASP A 572 14.18 -14.25 -18.90
CA ASP A 572 15.44 -14.52 -19.60
C ASP A 572 16.33 -15.57 -18.90
N GLY A 573 15.95 -16.00 -17.70
CA GLY A 573 16.72 -16.98 -16.91
C GLY A 573 17.97 -16.44 -16.23
N THR A 574 18.08 -15.10 -16.08
CA THR A 574 19.24 -14.43 -15.46
C THR A 574 18.95 -14.01 -14.04
N ASP A 575 17.99 -13.07 -13.86
CA ASP A 575 17.63 -12.50 -12.56
C ASP A 575 16.19 -11.94 -12.54
N GLN A 576 15.45 -12.10 -13.64
CA GLN A 576 14.07 -11.62 -13.75
C GLN A 576 13.12 -12.51 -12.94
N GLN A 577 12.20 -11.88 -12.21
CA GLN A 577 11.17 -12.57 -11.45
C GLN A 577 9.96 -11.66 -11.17
N VAL A 578 8.88 -12.28 -10.69
CA VAL A 578 7.73 -11.61 -10.05
C VAL A 578 7.62 -12.13 -8.63
N TYR A 579 7.41 -11.25 -7.66
CA TYR A 579 7.11 -11.65 -6.29
C TYR A 579 5.83 -10.98 -5.78
N SER A 580 5.10 -11.63 -4.86
CA SER A 580 3.91 -11.03 -4.24
C SER A 580 4.31 -9.86 -3.33
N ASP A 581 3.60 -8.74 -3.41
CA ASP A 581 3.86 -7.56 -2.57
C ASP A 581 3.40 -7.75 -1.12
N LYS A 582 2.51 -8.71 -0.88
CA LYS A 582 1.98 -9.02 0.45
C LYS A 582 2.72 -10.19 1.08
N ARG A 583 3.27 -9.96 2.27
CA ARG A 583 3.86 -11.02 3.08
C ARG A 583 2.75 -11.89 3.68
N THR A 584 2.79 -13.19 3.43
CA THR A 584 1.77 -14.14 3.87
C THR A 584 2.39 -15.32 4.61
N THR A 585 1.59 -16.04 5.39
CA THR A 585 1.96 -17.35 5.95
C THR A 585 1.25 -18.41 5.15
N VAL A 586 2.00 -19.30 4.52
CA VAL A 586 1.41 -20.37 3.70
C VAL A 586 0.73 -21.41 4.58
N PRO A 587 -0.51 -21.77 4.26
CA PRO A 587 -1.21 -22.84 4.96
C PRO A 587 -0.53 -24.20 4.74
N SER A 588 -0.79 -25.15 5.62
CA SER A 588 -0.30 -26.53 5.50
C SER A 588 -0.94 -27.30 4.34
N ARG A 589 -2.03 -26.78 3.78
CA ARG A 589 -2.73 -27.33 2.61
C ARG A 589 -2.81 -26.25 1.56
N TYR A 590 -2.35 -26.55 0.36
CA TYR A 590 -2.33 -25.59 -0.75
C TYR A 590 -2.19 -26.28 -2.09
N SER A 591 -2.45 -25.54 -3.14
CA SER A 591 -2.07 -25.89 -4.52
C SER A 591 -1.35 -24.71 -5.18
N ILE A 592 -0.39 -25.04 -6.02
CA ILE A 592 0.32 -24.13 -6.92
C ILE A 592 -0.03 -24.56 -8.34
N GLU A 593 -0.54 -23.67 -9.14
CA GLU A 593 -0.91 -23.90 -10.53
C GLU A 593 -0.27 -22.84 -11.42
N THR A 594 0.25 -23.24 -12.58
CA THR A 594 0.75 -22.32 -13.60
C THR A 594 0.87 -23.00 -14.95
N TRP A 595 0.87 -22.20 -16.01
CA TRP A 595 1.26 -22.62 -17.35
C TRP A 595 2.67 -22.13 -17.65
N PHE A 596 3.45 -22.92 -18.38
CA PHE A 596 4.79 -22.54 -18.80
C PHE A 596 5.14 -23.08 -20.18
N LYS A 597 6.07 -22.39 -20.87
CA LYS A 597 6.63 -22.77 -22.16
C LYS A 597 8.10 -22.44 -22.22
N THR A 598 8.95 -23.44 -22.56
CA THR A 598 10.38 -23.24 -22.58
C THR A 598 11.10 -24.26 -23.46
N THR A 599 12.30 -23.88 -23.89
CA THR A 599 13.30 -24.80 -24.50
C THR A 599 14.59 -24.80 -23.70
N THR A 600 14.58 -24.24 -22.45
CA THR A 600 15.81 -24.15 -21.65
C THR A 600 16.36 -25.51 -21.27
N ASP A 601 17.68 -25.63 -21.31
CA ASP A 601 18.48 -26.75 -20.80
C ASP A 601 19.18 -26.41 -19.47
N ARG A 602 18.88 -25.20 -18.91
CA ARG A 602 19.47 -24.72 -17.66
C ARG A 602 18.55 -24.93 -16.44
N GLY A 603 17.30 -25.30 -16.72
CA GLY A 603 16.27 -25.40 -15.67
C GLY A 603 15.88 -24.05 -15.06
N GLY A 604 15.51 -24.06 -13.78
CA GLY A 604 15.14 -22.85 -13.02
C GLY A 604 13.83 -23.00 -12.25
N LYS A 605 13.58 -22.08 -11.32
CA LYS A 605 12.35 -22.04 -10.53
C LYS A 605 11.19 -21.43 -11.34
N LEU A 606 10.09 -22.18 -11.45
CA LEU A 606 8.86 -21.67 -12.06
C LEU A 606 8.06 -20.84 -11.05
N VAL A 607 7.63 -21.49 -9.95
CA VAL A 607 6.86 -20.86 -8.87
C VAL A 607 7.36 -21.39 -7.54
N GLY A 608 7.41 -20.58 -6.49
CA GLY A 608 7.77 -21.04 -5.16
C GLY A 608 7.52 -19.99 -4.09
N PHE A 609 7.77 -20.37 -2.84
CA PHE A 609 7.60 -19.49 -1.69
C PHE A 609 8.95 -19.25 -1.02
N GLY A 610 9.24 -17.97 -0.71
CA GLY A 610 10.51 -17.54 -0.14
C GLY A 610 10.33 -16.36 0.84
N ASN A 611 11.30 -16.15 1.72
CA ASN A 611 11.20 -15.14 2.76
C ASN A 611 11.82 -13.77 2.42
N ASN A 612 12.29 -13.57 1.20
CA ASN A 612 12.92 -12.31 0.76
C ASN A 612 12.41 -11.91 -0.63
N THR A 613 12.36 -10.62 -0.95
CA THR A 613 11.85 -10.09 -2.23
C THR A 613 12.93 -9.60 -3.17
N THR A 614 14.02 -9.00 -2.65
CA THR A 614 15.08 -8.37 -3.44
C THR A 614 16.39 -9.14 -3.46
N ARG A 615 16.55 -10.11 -2.56
CA ARG A 615 17.71 -10.99 -2.46
C ARG A 615 17.26 -12.45 -2.51
N ALA A 616 18.19 -13.36 -2.75
CA ALA A 616 17.92 -14.78 -2.65
C ALA A 616 17.38 -15.13 -1.26
N SER A 617 16.24 -15.82 -1.20
CA SER A 617 15.62 -16.23 0.05
C SER A 617 16.52 -17.17 0.84
N SER A 618 16.53 -17.02 2.17
CA SER A 618 17.22 -17.94 3.09
C SER A 618 16.31 -19.08 3.56
N ASN A 619 14.98 -18.84 3.62
CA ASN A 619 13.96 -19.87 3.75
C ASN A 619 13.18 -19.93 2.43
N TYR A 620 13.19 -21.08 1.77
CA TYR A 620 12.58 -21.27 0.45
C TYR A 620 12.20 -22.73 0.25
N ASP A 621 10.93 -22.96 0.01
CA ASP A 621 10.35 -24.28 -0.30
C ASP A 621 9.00 -24.13 -1.02
N LYS A 622 8.13 -25.17 -0.97
CA LYS A 622 6.80 -25.13 -1.59
C LYS A 622 6.91 -24.64 -3.03
N HIS A 623 7.78 -25.27 -3.81
CA HIS A 623 8.13 -24.76 -5.13
C HIS A 623 8.08 -25.82 -6.22
N ILE A 624 7.81 -25.37 -7.44
CA ILE A 624 7.97 -26.12 -8.68
C ILE A 624 9.22 -25.57 -9.37
N TYR A 625 10.19 -26.42 -9.68
CA TYR A 625 11.34 -26.06 -10.48
C TYR A 625 11.63 -27.10 -11.57
N MET A 626 12.29 -26.65 -12.63
CA MET A 626 12.72 -27.50 -13.74
C MET A 626 14.18 -27.85 -13.56
N ARG A 627 14.55 -29.11 -13.84
CA ARG A 627 15.93 -29.59 -13.94
C ARG A 627 16.50 -29.25 -15.32
N ASN A 628 17.83 -29.38 -15.47
CA ASN A 628 18.48 -29.17 -16.78
C ASN A 628 18.00 -30.14 -17.89
N ASP A 629 17.50 -31.32 -17.51
CA ASP A 629 16.94 -32.31 -18.44
C ASP A 629 15.43 -32.06 -18.76
N GLY A 630 14.88 -30.94 -18.34
CA GLY A 630 13.50 -30.56 -18.59
C GLY A 630 12.45 -31.21 -17.67
N ARG A 631 12.84 -32.07 -16.73
CA ARG A 631 11.90 -32.67 -15.75
C ARG A 631 11.52 -31.65 -14.69
N LEU A 632 10.26 -31.74 -14.25
CA LEU A 632 9.71 -30.91 -13.19
C LEU A 632 9.89 -31.58 -11.82
N VAL A 633 10.16 -30.77 -10.83
CA VAL A 633 10.27 -31.18 -9.42
C VAL A 633 9.36 -30.30 -8.56
N PHE A 634 8.47 -30.94 -7.81
CA PHE A 634 7.74 -30.29 -6.73
C PHE A 634 8.44 -30.61 -5.41
N GLY A 635 8.78 -29.60 -4.61
CA GLY A 635 9.56 -29.73 -3.39
C GLY A 635 9.00 -28.98 -2.19
N VAL A 636 9.08 -29.63 -1.01
CA VAL A 636 8.85 -29.01 0.31
C VAL A 636 9.99 -29.36 1.26
N TYR A 637 10.19 -28.54 2.30
CA TYR A 637 11.20 -28.75 3.33
C TYR A 637 10.54 -29.10 4.68
N THR A 638 11.01 -30.19 5.32
CA THR A 638 10.49 -30.69 6.60
C THR A 638 11.64 -31.09 7.54
N GLY A 639 12.72 -30.28 7.63
CA GLY A 639 14.00 -30.67 8.22
C GLY A 639 14.90 -31.44 7.26
N GLY A 640 14.44 -31.65 6.03
CA GLY A 640 15.09 -32.22 4.87
C GLY A 640 14.20 -32.08 3.66
N THR A 641 14.78 -32.11 2.48
CA THR A 641 14.05 -31.96 1.23
C THR A 641 13.15 -33.16 0.95
N ARG A 642 11.91 -32.91 0.57
CA ARG A 642 10.92 -33.89 0.11
C ARG A 642 10.50 -33.51 -1.29
N THR A 643 10.66 -34.39 -2.27
CA THR A 643 10.41 -34.04 -3.68
C THR A 643 9.60 -35.09 -4.41
N VAL A 644 8.78 -34.63 -5.34
CA VAL A 644 8.12 -35.41 -6.39
C VAL A 644 8.68 -34.96 -7.72
N THR A 645 9.21 -35.88 -8.54
CA THR A 645 9.80 -35.56 -9.83
C THR A 645 8.96 -36.18 -10.96
N SER A 646 8.73 -35.42 -12.02
CA SER A 646 8.02 -35.92 -13.20
C SER A 646 8.83 -37.00 -13.93
N PRO A 647 8.18 -38.01 -14.53
CA PRO A 647 8.86 -39.03 -15.32
C PRO A 647 9.36 -38.50 -16.66
N GLY A 648 8.67 -37.54 -17.25
CA GLY A 648 9.00 -36.93 -18.57
C GLY A 648 9.65 -35.55 -18.43
N SER A 649 10.22 -35.08 -19.53
CA SER A 649 10.78 -33.74 -19.73
C SER A 649 9.75 -32.88 -20.47
N TYR A 650 9.72 -31.58 -20.16
CA TYR A 650 8.72 -30.61 -20.64
C TYR A 650 9.37 -29.31 -21.14
N ASN A 651 10.59 -29.40 -21.67
CA ASN A 651 11.29 -28.27 -22.28
C ASN A 651 11.33 -28.40 -23.82
N ASP A 652 10.20 -28.80 -24.40
CA ASP A 652 10.03 -29.06 -25.84
C ASP A 652 9.53 -27.83 -26.63
N GLY A 653 9.33 -26.69 -25.99
CA GLY A 653 8.83 -25.47 -26.61
C GLY A 653 7.30 -25.40 -26.74
N SER A 654 6.59 -26.36 -26.18
CA SER A 654 5.11 -26.37 -26.09
C SER A 654 4.65 -25.72 -24.77
N TRP A 655 3.38 -25.32 -24.72
CA TRP A 655 2.73 -24.94 -23.46
C TRP A 655 2.39 -26.18 -22.65
N HIS A 656 2.75 -26.19 -21.38
CA HIS A 656 2.42 -27.22 -20.42
C HIS A 656 1.74 -26.63 -19.19
N HIS A 657 0.74 -27.34 -18.70
CA HIS A 657 0.02 -27.05 -17.45
C HIS A 657 0.67 -27.83 -16.31
N VAL A 658 1.06 -27.17 -15.25
CA VAL A 658 1.61 -27.83 -14.05
C VAL A 658 0.84 -27.44 -12.81
N VAL A 659 0.45 -28.45 -12.02
CA VAL A 659 -0.17 -28.26 -10.70
C VAL A 659 0.56 -29.10 -9.67
N ALA A 660 0.94 -28.46 -8.56
CA ALA A 660 1.51 -29.13 -7.40
C ALA A 660 0.57 -28.95 -6.21
N THR A 661 0.17 -30.04 -5.57
CA THR A 661 -0.76 -30.00 -4.44
C THR A 661 -0.15 -30.63 -3.21
N GLN A 662 -0.42 -30.06 -2.03
CA GLN A 662 -0.12 -30.67 -0.75
C GLN A 662 -1.36 -30.63 0.16
N GLY A 663 -1.72 -31.78 0.71
CA GLY A 663 -2.92 -31.93 1.53
C GLY A 663 -2.86 -33.17 2.43
N PRO A 664 -3.99 -33.62 2.98
CA PRO A 664 -4.04 -34.76 3.88
C PRO A 664 -3.54 -36.09 3.28
N SER A 665 -3.55 -36.21 1.94
CA SER A 665 -3.04 -37.37 1.21
C SER A 665 -1.56 -37.25 0.85
N GLY A 666 -0.87 -36.18 1.27
CA GLY A 666 0.51 -35.89 0.92
C GLY A 666 0.62 -34.94 -0.29
N MET A 667 1.75 -35.05 -0.98
CA MET A 667 2.13 -34.28 -2.15
C MET A 667 1.71 -34.98 -3.43
N ALA A 668 1.18 -34.24 -4.41
CA ALA A 668 0.97 -34.74 -5.76
C ALA A 668 1.42 -33.69 -6.78
N LEU A 669 1.99 -34.18 -7.89
CA LEU A 669 2.39 -33.38 -9.06
C LEU A 669 1.56 -33.82 -10.27
N TYR A 670 0.96 -32.86 -10.95
CA TYR A 670 0.19 -33.06 -12.17
C TYR A 670 0.85 -32.29 -13.30
N VAL A 671 0.84 -32.86 -14.49
CA VAL A 671 1.23 -32.18 -15.72
C VAL A 671 0.18 -32.49 -16.79
N ASP A 672 -0.24 -31.48 -17.52
CA ASP A 672 -1.25 -31.53 -18.58
C ASP A 672 -2.52 -32.28 -18.14
N GLY A 673 -3.04 -31.90 -16.96
CA GLY A 673 -4.23 -32.48 -16.35
C GLY A 673 -4.02 -33.85 -15.69
N SER A 674 -2.89 -34.54 -15.91
CA SER A 674 -2.65 -35.90 -15.45
C SER A 674 -1.70 -35.96 -14.25
N GLN A 675 -2.02 -36.80 -13.26
CA GLN A 675 -1.12 -37.03 -12.13
C GLN A 675 0.14 -37.81 -12.57
N VAL A 676 1.30 -37.22 -12.37
CA VAL A 676 2.61 -37.76 -12.77
C VAL A 676 3.45 -38.29 -11.62
N GLY A 677 3.11 -37.95 -10.38
CA GLY A 677 3.81 -38.44 -9.21
C GLY A 677 3.15 -38.05 -7.89
N THR A 678 3.45 -38.83 -6.84
CA THR A 678 2.96 -38.58 -5.46
C THR A 678 4.02 -38.89 -4.42
N LEU A 679 3.88 -38.29 -3.24
CA LEU A 679 4.66 -38.60 -2.03
C LEU A 679 3.77 -38.40 -0.81
N GLY A 680 3.78 -39.33 0.17
CA GLY A 680 2.95 -39.28 1.38
C GLY A 680 3.37 -38.23 2.40
N GLU A 681 4.10 -37.17 2.03
CA GLU A 681 4.53 -36.10 2.93
C GLU A 681 3.43 -35.03 3.11
N THR A 682 2.93 -34.88 4.33
CA THR A 682 1.85 -33.96 4.69
C THR A 682 2.33 -32.70 5.41
N ASN A 683 3.60 -32.66 5.86
CA ASN A 683 4.20 -31.54 6.55
C ASN A 683 4.96 -30.63 5.61
N ASN A 684 5.10 -29.36 5.97
CA ASN A 684 5.96 -28.38 5.30
C ASN A 684 6.54 -27.38 6.31
N GLN A 685 7.49 -26.57 5.88
CA GLN A 685 8.08 -25.56 6.74
C GLN A 685 7.09 -24.40 6.96
N ASN A 686 6.91 -24.00 8.22
CA ASN A 686 6.03 -22.88 8.58
C ASN A 686 6.87 -21.60 8.73
N TYR A 687 6.66 -20.65 7.85
CA TYR A 687 7.24 -19.31 7.91
C TYR A 687 6.38 -18.33 7.09
N SER A 688 6.59 -17.02 7.31
CA SER A 688 5.97 -15.96 6.52
C SER A 688 6.92 -15.51 5.43
N GLY A 689 6.40 -15.31 4.23
CA GLY A 689 7.18 -14.95 3.05
C GLY A 689 6.30 -14.49 1.90
N TYR A 690 6.83 -14.65 0.69
CA TYR A 690 6.28 -14.14 -0.55
C TYR A 690 6.24 -15.26 -1.60
N TRP A 691 5.24 -15.22 -2.49
CA TRP A 691 5.24 -16.05 -3.68
C TRP A 691 6.17 -15.48 -4.73
N HIS A 692 6.95 -16.32 -5.39
CA HIS A 692 7.90 -15.98 -6.44
C HIS A 692 7.58 -16.75 -7.71
N VAL A 693 7.67 -16.07 -8.85
CA VAL A 693 7.52 -16.65 -10.19
C VAL A 693 8.71 -16.25 -11.05
N GLY A 694 9.28 -17.22 -11.77
CA GLY A 694 10.43 -17.03 -12.66
C GLY A 694 11.80 -17.11 -11.98
N GLY A 695 11.89 -17.07 -10.64
CA GLY A 695 13.19 -17.14 -9.97
C GLY A 695 13.09 -17.10 -8.45
N ASP A 696 14.15 -17.42 -7.78
CA ASP A 696 14.54 -17.36 -6.37
C ASP A 696 15.45 -18.55 -6.04
N ASN A 697 16.01 -18.62 -4.85
CA ASN A 697 16.99 -19.58 -4.40
C ASN A 697 16.56 -21.05 -4.60
N LEU A 698 17.47 -21.89 -5.14
CA LEU A 698 17.34 -23.34 -5.28
C LEU A 698 18.57 -24.08 -4.70
N ASN A 699 19.45 -23.40 -3.96
CA ASN A 699 20.67 -24.00 -3.43
C ASN A 699 20.37 -25.22 -2.53
N ALA A 700 21.16 -26.27 -2.69
CA ALA A 700 21.04 -27.52 -1.94
C ALA A 700 19.72 -28.32 -2.17
N TRP A 701 18.91 -27.99 -3.16
CA TRP A 701 17.76 -28.83 -3.55
C TRP A 701 18.20 -29.99 -4.44
N PRO A 702 17.52 -31.15 -4.38
CA PRO A 702 17.87 -32.32 -5.18
C PRO A 702 17.84 -32.01 -6.67
N ASN A 703 18.91 -32.46 -7.40
CA ASN A 703 19.07 -32.18 -8.82
C ASN A 703 18.97 -30.69 -9.17
N GLN A 704 19.55 -29.84 -8.31
CA GLN A 704 19.60 -28.39 -8.50
C GLN A 704 19.95 -28.05 -9.95
N PRO A 705 19.16 -27.21 -10.63
CA PRO A 705 19.43 -26.76 -11.97
C PRO A 705 20.66 -25.83 -12.01
N SER A 706 21.22 -25.62 -13.21
CA SER A 706 22.35 -24.71 -13.38
C SER A 706 21.98 -23.23 -13.33
N SER A 707 20.69 -22.91 -13.30
CA SER A 707 20.12 -21.57 -12.99
C SER A 707 19.08 -21.66 -11.89
N ASN A 708 19.07 -20.67 -11.01
CA ASN A 708 17.96 -20.44 -10.07
C ASN A 708 16.75 -19.78 -10.77
N TYR A 709 16.97 -19.17 -11.93
CA TYR A 709 16.00 -18.38 -12.69
C TYR A 709 15.57 -19.14 -13.94
N PHE A 710 14.28 -19.13 -14.21
CA PHE A 710 13.65 -19.80 -15.33
C PHE A 710 13.78 -18.97 -16.62
N ALA A 711 14.17 -19.58 -17.72
CA ALA A 711 14.17 -18.97 -19.04
C ALA A 711 12.99 -19.51 -19.85
N GLY A 712 12.01 -18.68 -20.16
CA GLY A 712 10.81 -19.09 -20.89
C GLY A 712 9.64 -18.18 -20.64
N GLN A 713 8.45 -18.66 -20.97
CA GLN A 713 7.18 -17.95 -20.75
C GLN A 713 6.39 -18.64 -19.64
N ILE A 714 5.70 -17.84 -18.83
CA ILE A 714 4.78 -18.29 -17.78
C ILE A 714 3.45 -17.57 -17.97
N ASP A 715 2.35 -18.27 -17.66
CA ASP A 715 1.00 -17.73 -17.79
C ASP A 715 0.10 -18.28 -16.68
N GLU A 716 -0.96 -17.54 -16.34
CA GLU A 716 -2.05 -18.01 -15.48
C GLU A 716 -1.58 -18.68 -14.18
N THR A 717 -0.80 -17.95 -13.35
CA THR A 717 -0.32 -18.49 -12.06
C THR A 717 -1.36 -18.31 -10.97
N ALA A 718 -1.77 -19.42 -10.33
CA ALA A 718 -2.76 -19.41 -9.26
C ALA A 718 -2.29 -20.17 -8.01
N ILE A 719 -2.67 -19.66 -6.84
CA ILE A 719 -2.44 -20.29 -5.53
C ILE A 719 -3.77 -20.51 -4.83
N TYR A 720 -3.98 -21.70 -4.31
CA TYR A 720 -5.19 -22.09 -3.60
C TYR A 720 -4.89 -22.46 -2.14
N PRO A 721 -5.79 -22.15 -1.18
CA PRO A 721 -5.64 -22.52 0.23
C PRO A 721 -6.05 -23.98 0.51
N SER A 722 -6.23 -24.78 -0.54
CA SER A 722 -6.63 -26.18 -0.50
C SER A 722 -5.86 -27.01 -1.53
N ALA A 723 -5.82 -28.32 -1.32
CA ALA A 723 -5.33 -29.25 -2.33
C ALA A 723 -6.43 -29.51 -3.38
N LEU A 724 -6.22 -29.09 -4.61
CA LEU A 724 -7.12 -29.42 -5.72
C LEU A 724 -7.18 -30.93 -5.95
N SER A 725 -8.36 -31.44 -6.25
CA SER A 725 -8.56 -32.82 -6.64
C SER A 725 -8.08 -33.08 -8.08
N ALA A 726 -7.77 -34.33 -8.42
CA ALA A 726 -7.39 -34.69 -9.78
C ALA A 726 -8.47 -34.31 -10.82
N ALA A 727 -9.75 -34.35 -10.45
CA ALA A 727 -10.86 -33.95 -11.31
C ALA A 727 -10.86 -32.44 -11.59
N GLN A 728 -10.58 -31.59 -10.57
CA GLN A 728 -10.45 -30.15 -10.75
C GLN A 728 -9.25 -29.83 -11.64
N VAL A 729 -8.09 -30.41 -11.40
CA VAL A 729 -6.88 -30.22 -12.23
C VAL A 729 -7.13 -30.59 -13.68
N GLN A 730 -7.78 -31.74 -13.95
CA GLN A 730 -8.16 -32.16 -15.30
C GLN A 730 -9.16 -31.21 -15.93
N SER A 731 -10.12 -30.68 -15.14
CA SER A 731 -11.12 -29.71 -15.62
C SER A 731 -10.46 -28.37 -16.00
N HIS A 732 -9.50 -27.86 -15.20
CA HIS A 732 -8.72 -26.67 -15.53
C HIS A 732 -7.95 -26.85 -16.85
N TYR A 733 -7.21 -27.95 -16.98
CA TYR A 733 -6.48 -28.26 -18.21
C TYR A 733 -7.39 -28.28 -19.44
N THR A 734 -8.56 -28.90 -19.33
CA THR A 734 -9.56 -28.97 -20.42
C THR A 734 -10.15 -27.58 -20.72
N ALA A 735 -10.43 -26.77 -19.70
CA ALA A 735 -11.01 -25.45 -19.85
C ALA A 735 -10.08 -24.47 -20.60
N ALA A 736 -8.76 -24.65 -20.53
CA ALA A 736 -7.79 -23.79 -21.18
C ALA A 736 -7.90 -23.78 -22.72
N SER A 737 -8.23 -24.92 -23.34
CA SER A 737 -8.40 -25.08 -24.78
C SER A 737 -9.88 -25.08 -25.24
N ALA A 738 -10.82 -25.00 -24.29
CA ALA A 738 -12.25 -25.08 -24.63
C ALA A 738 -12.69 -23.79 -25.35
N PRO A 739 -13.40 -23.92 -26.48
CA PRO A 739 -13.99 -22.77 -27.17
C PRO A 739 -14.89 -21.95 -26.21
N ALA A 740 -14.87 -20.63 -26.34
CA ALA A 740 -15.83 -19.80 -25.64
C ALA A 740 -17.26 -20.17 -25.95
N ASP A 741 -18.15 -20.09 -24.94
CA ASP A 741 -19.58 -20.28 -25.22
C ASP A 741 -20.08 -19.17 -26.15
N SER A 742 -20.96 -19.49 -27.06
CA SER A 742 -21.60 -18.53 -27.95
C SER A 742 -22.97 -18.13 -27.42
N VAL A 743 -23.25 -16.84 -27.40
CA VAL A 743 -24.55 -16.30 -26.99
C VAL A 743 -25.26 -15.77 -28.18
N GLN A 744 -26.51 -16.22 -28.38
CA GLN A 744 -27.39 -15.74 -29.43
C GLN A 744 -28.65 -15.15 -28.79
N THR A 745 -29.04 -13.96 -29.26
CA THR A 745 -30.27 -13.30 -28.80
C THR A 745 -31.26 -13.33 -29.94
N VAL A 746 -32.44 -13.95 -29.69
CA VAL A 746 -33.54 -14.08 -30.62
C VAL A 746 -34.67 -13.21 -30.14
N ARG A 747 -35.21 -12.34 -30.99
CA ARG A 747 -36.41 -11.55 -30.69
C ARG A 747 -37.65 -12.33 -31.04
N ALA A 748 -38.76 -12.01 -30.35
CA ALA A 748 -40.06 -12.54 -30.74
C ALA A 748 -40.36 -12.12 -32.19
N SER A 749 -40.71 -13.12 -33.02
CA SER A 749 -41.12 -12.90 -34.42
C SER A 749 -42.60 -12.57 -34.53
N ASP A 750 -43.41 -13.08 -33.64
CA ASP A 750 -44.86 -12.82 -33.53
C ASP A 750 -45.22 -12.75 -32.06
N ASP A 751 -46.13 -11.86 -31.67
CA ASP A 751 -46.72 -11.87 -30.34
C ASP A 751 -48.14 -11.32 -30.31
N THR A 752 -48.87 -11.68 -29.31
CA THR A 752 -50.21 -11.17 -29.03
C THR A 752 -50.61 -11.45 -27.60
N TYR A 753 -51.60 -10.74 -27.12
CA TYR A 753 -52.28 -11.18 -25.91
C TYR A 753 -53.79 -11.32 -26.14
N VAL A 754 -54.48 -12.11 -25.35
CA VAL A 754 -55.91 -12.30 -25.38
C VAL A 754 -56.56 -11.82 -24.11
N ASN A 755 -57.83 -11.38 -24.20
CA ASN A 755 -58.54 -10.77 -23.08
C ASN A 755 -59.91 -11.45 -22.87
N ALA A 756 -60.10 -12.05 -21.69
CA ALA A 756 -61.37 -12.70 -21.33
C ALA A 756 -62.58 -11.72 -21.26
N GLY A 757 -62.31 -10.42 -21.06
CA GLY A 757 -63.34 -9.38 -21.08
C GLY A 757 -63.73 -8.88 -22.50
N ALA A 758 -62.92 -9.24 -23.53
CA ALA A 758 -63.11 -8.84 -24.92
C ALA A 758 -62.82 -10.04 -25.85
N THR A 759 -63.68 -11.08 -25.76
CA THR A 759 -63.40 -12.43 -26.23
C THR A 759 -63.17 -12.56 -27.74
N GLY A 760 -63.70 -11.66 -28.56
CA GLY A 760 -63.51 -11.65 -30.01
C GLY A 760 -62.47 -10.64 -30.52
N THR A 761 -61.79 -9.90 -29.67
CA THR A 761 -60.81 -8.88 -30.07
C THR A 761 -59.43 -9.51 -30.18
N ASN A 762 -58.71 -9.19 -31.28
CA ASN A 762 -57.33 -9.52 -31.48
C ASN A 762 -56.44 -8.33 -31.05
N TYR A 763 -55.27 -8.58 -30.44
CA TYR A 763 -54.34 -7.59 -29.96
C TYR A 763 -52.90 -7.75 -30.54
N GLY A 764 -52.72 -8.47 -31.63
CA GLY A 764 -51.45 -8.76 -32.27
C GLY A 764 -50.71 -7.51 -32.85
N THR A 765 -51.40 -6.34 -32.95
CA THR A 765 -50.77 -5.09 -33.37
C THR A 765 -50.61 -4.07 -32.22
N SER A 766 -50.81 -4.56 -31.01
CA SER A 766 -50.65 -3.71 -29.79
C SER A 766 -49.16 -3.53 -29.43
N THR A 767 -48.76 -2.31 -29.13
CA THR A 767 -47.38 -2.04 -28.64
C THR A 767 -47.11 -2.58 -27.25
N SER A 768 -48.09 -3.21 -26.61
CA SER A 768 -47.95 -3.80 -25.28
C SER A 768 -48.68 -5.12 -25.15
N LEU A 769 -48.16 -6.00 -24.33
CA LEU A 769 -48.67 -7.29 -23.95
C LEU A 769 -49.20 -7.26 -22.52
N ALA A 770 -50.12 -8.12 -22.18
CA ALA A 770 -50.72 -8.18 -20.86
C ALA A 770 -50.81 -9.61 -20.31
N VAL A 771 -50.53 -9.76 -19.00
CA VAL A 771 -50.68 -11.02 -18.28
C VAL A 771 -51.42 -10.80 -16.97
N ARG A 772 -52.47 -11.57 -16.72
CA ARG A 772 -53.29 -11.57 -15.51
C ARG A 772 -54.15 -12.81 -15.39
N GLY A 773 -54.34 -13.37 -14.22
CA GLY A 773 -55.14 -14.58 -14.03
C GLY A 773 -56.66 -14.35 -13.96
N SER A 774 -57.17 -13.41 -13.14
CA SER A 774 -58.61 -13.15 -12.99
C SER A 774 -59.06 -11.95 -13.83
N SER A 775 -60.12 -12.10 -14.60
CA SER A 775 -60.36 -11.63 -15.94
C SER A 775 -59.12 -11.81 -16.80
N ALA A 776 -58.86 -13.05 -17.28
CA ALA A 776 -57.58 -13.47 -17.79
C ALA A 776 -57.09 -12.61 -18.95
N TYR A 777 -55.82 -12.21 -18.83
CA TYR A 777 -54.96 -11.85 -19.96
C TYR A 777 -53.89 -12.90 -20.07
N GLU A 778 -53.74 -13.48 -21.28
CA GLU A 778 -52.73 -14.49 -21.60
C GLU A 778 -51.93 -13.95 -22.78
N THR A 779 -50.60 -13.91 -22.66
CA THR A 779 -49.70 -13.47 -23.73
C THR A 779 -49.09 -14.67 -24.45
N TYR A 780 -48.95 -14.57 -25.76
CA TYR A 780 -48.33 -15.55 -26.62
C TYR A 780 -47.14 -14.91 -27.32
N LEU A 781 -46.00 -15.64 -27.38
CA LEU A 781 -44.75 -15.22 -28.00
C LEU A 781 -44.22 -16.32 -28.89
N ARG A 782 -43.79 -16.00 -30.11
CA ARG A 782 -43.11 -16.92 -31.02
C ARG A 782 -41.66 -16.51 -31.19
N PHE A 783 -40.76 -17.47 -31.18
CA PHE A 783 -39.35 -17.31 -31.44
C PHE A 783 -38.86 -18.30 -32.50
N ASP A 784 -38.16 -17.80 -33.52
CA ASP A 784 -37.47 -18.62 -34.49
C ASP A 784 -36.07 -18.98 -33.94
N LEU A 785 -35.98 -20.17 -33.32
CA LEU A 785 -34.76 -20.60 -32.66
C LEU A 785 -33.66 -20.93 -33.66
N PRO A 786 -32.41 -20.47 -33.46
CA PRO A 786 -31.29 -20.89 -34.29
C PRO A 786 -30.97 -22.36 -34.08
N ALA A 787 -30.37 -22.99 -35.07
CA ALA A 787 -29.74 -24.30 -34.87
C ALA A 787 -28.54 -24.18 -33.94
N ALA A 788 -28.30 -25.21 -33.13
CA ALA A 788 -27.09 -25.23 -32.32
C ALA A 788 -25.83 -25.20 -33.22
N PRO A 789 -24.84 -24.33 -32.91
CA PRO A 789 -23.56 -24.37 -33.61
C PRO A 789 -22.92 -25.76 -33.55
N ALA A 790 -22.20 -26.14 -34.60
CA ALA A 790 -21.61 -27.48 -34.71
C ALA A 790 -20.73 -27.79 -33.48
N GLY A 791 -20.96 -28.98 -32.88
CA GLY A 791 -20.20 -29.42 -31.69
C GLY A 791 -20.62 -28.75 -30.37
N THR A 792 -21.79 -28.03 -30.34
CA THR A 792 -22.29 -27.40 -29.11
C THR A 792 -23.66 -27.90 -28.73
N VAL A 793 -24.00 -27.69 -27.44
CA VAL A 793 -25.36 -27.94 -26.90
C VAL A 793 -25.88 -26.66 -26.26
N LEU A 794 -27.18 -26.54 -26.08
CA LEU A 794 -27.82 -25.43 -25.38
C LEU A 794 -27.51 -25.56 -23.88
N LYS A 795 -26.71 -24.64 -23.32
CA LYS A 795 -26.31 -24.61 -21.90
C LYS A 795 -27.27 -23.81 -21.02
N SER A 796 -27.81 -22.73 -21.56
CA SER A 796 -28.83 -21.93 -20.87
C SER A 796 -29.76 -21.24 -21.85
N ALA A 797 -30.98 -20.98 -21.39
CA ALA A 797 -31.96 -20.18 -22.08
C ALA A 797 -32.66 -19.25 -21.11
N ARG A 798 -32.84 -17.99 -21.50
CA ARG A 798 -33.47 -16.98 -20.66
C ARG A 798 -34.43 -16.14 -21.49
N LEU A 799 -35.69 -16.07 -21.07
CA LEU A 799 -36.64 -15.12 -21.60
C LEU A 799 -36.45 -13.77 -20.92
N ALA A 800 -36.17 -12.73 -21.68
CA ALA A 800 -36.08 -11.34 -21.20
C ALA A 800 -37.27 -10.54 -21.74
N VAL A 801 -37.98 -9.86 -20.86
CA VAL A 801 -39.14 -9.00 -21.16
C VAL A 801 -39.02 -7.70 -20.43
N LYS A 802 -39.56 -6.61 -20.97
CA LYS A 802 -39.47 -5.28 -20.32
C LYS A 802 -40.85 -4.75 -20.01
N THR A 803 -41.04 -4.26 -18.78
CA THR A 803 -42.28 -3.57 -18.37
C THR A 803 -42.43 -2.26 -19.14
N THR A 804 -43.70 -1.84 -19.42
CA THR A 804 -43.97 -0.58 -20.10
C THR A 804 -43.77 0.64 -19.14
N THR A 805 -44.00 1.84 -19.68
CA THR A 805 -43.97 3.09 -18.92
C THR A 805 -45.27 3.42 -18.19
N LEU A 806 -46.31 2.59 -18.34
CA LEU A 806 -47.58 2.80 -17.66
C LEU A 806 -47.43 2.68 -16.15
N SER A 807 -48.04 3.58 -15.39
CA SER A 807 -47.97 3.58 -13.92
C SER A 807 -48.54 2.31 -13.26
N SER A 808 -49.27 1.48 -14.00
CA SER A 808 -49.83 0.20 -13.58
C SER A 808 -49.18 -0.98 -14.30
N ALA A 809 -47.97 -0.82 -14.84
CA ALA A 809 -47.35 -1.88 -15.65
C ALA A 809 -46.68 -2.97 -14.81
N GLY A 810 -46.27 -2.67 -13.58
CA GLY A 810 -45.62 -3.67 -12.71
C GLY A 810 -46.68 -4.55 -12.04
N SER A 811 -46.28 -5.76 -11.65
CA SER A 811 -47.09 -6.71 -10.90
C SER A 811 -46.24 -7.49 -9.88
N THR A 812 -46.83 -7.78 -8.72
CA THR A 812 -46.24 -8.68 -7.73
C THR A 812 -46.56 -10.14 -7.96
N ASP A 813 -47.49 -10.41 -8.89
CA ASP A 813 -47.95 -11.76 -9.21
C ASP A 813 -46.90 -12.51 -10.05
N ASP A 814 -46.66 -13.78 -9.73
CA ASP A 814 -45.80 -14.65 -10.55
C ASP A 814 -46.44 -14.95 -11.90
N VAL A 815 -45.61 -14.95 -12.94
CA VAL A 815 -45.97 -15.30 -14.29
C VAL A 815 -45.30 -16.61 -14.71
N SER A 816 -46.09 -17.63 -14.99
CA SER A 816 -45.62 -18.90 -15.52
C SER A 816 -45.35 -18.80 -17.01
N VAL A 817 -44.17 -19.25 -17.45
CA VAL A 817 -43.79 -19.41 -18.85
C VAL A 817 -44.08 -20.88 -19.26
N ARG A 818 -44.88 -21.07 -20.26
CA ARG A 818 -45.39 -22.41 -20.68
C ARG A 818 -45.27 -22.58 -22.19
N PRO A 819 -44.95 -23.79 -22.72
CA PRO A 819 -45.02 -24.06 -24.12
C PRO A 819 -46.48 -24.01 -24.65
N VAL A 820 -46.68 -23.52 -25.85
CA VAL A 820 -47.94 -23.57 -26.57
C VAL A 820 -48.01 -24.86 -27.36
N THR A 821 -49.16 -25.55 -27.33
CA THR A 821 -49.35 -26.85 -28.00
C THR A 821 -50.26 -26.78 -29.19
N GLY A 822 -50.87 -25.63 -29.45
CA GLY A 822 -51.78 -25.42 -30.61
C GLY A 822 -51.23 -24.37 -31.59
N SER A 823 -51.70 -24.41 -32.84
CA SER A 823 -51.35 -23.37 -33.82
C SER A 823 -52.05 -22.04 -33.50
N TRP A 824 -51.39 -20.96 -33.78
CA TRP A 824 -51.91 -19.62 -33.62
C TRP A 824 -51.28 -18.65 -34.64
N THR A 825 -51.90 -17.51 -34.84
CA THR A 825 -51.33 -16.42 -35.63
C THR A 825 -51.53 -15.10 -34.93
N GLU A 826 -50.59 -14.19 -35.07
CA GLU A 826 -50.56 -12.90 -34.40
C GLU A 826 -51.84 -12.10 -34.59
N THR A 827 -52.27 -11.94 -35.84
CA THR A 827 -53.44 -11.13 -36.21
C THR A 827 -54.77 -11.90 -36.19
N GLY A 828 -54.77 -13.24 -35.96
CA GLY A 828 -55.99 -14.06 -35.97
C GLY A 828 -56.40 -14.56 -34.58
N THR A 829 -55.54 -14.50 -33.61
CA THR A 829 -55.77 -15.08 -32.30
C THR A 829 -56.60 -14.13 -31.42
N THR A 830 -57.70 -14.67 -30.89
CA THR A 830 -58.60 -14.01 -29.94
C THR A 830 -58.77 -14.89 -28.70
N TYR A 831 -59.46 -14.42 -27.67
CA TYR A 831 -59.67 -15.26 -26.47
C TYR A 831 -60.50 -16.54 -26.80
N VAL A 832 -61.39 -16.47 -27.72
CA VAL A 832 -62.21 -17.66 -28.19
C VAL A 832 -61.40 -18.64 -29.01
N SER A 833 -60.48 -18.15 -29.85
CA SER A 833 -59.66 -18.96 -30.76
C SER A 833 -58.24 -19.22 -30.22
N ARG A 834 -57.93 -18.90 -28.98
CA ARG A 834 -56.59 -19.03 -28.41
C ARG A 834 -56.11 -20.48 -28.44
N PRO A 835 -54.79 -20.70 -28.62
CA PRO A 835 -54.24 -22.04 -28.66
C PRO A 835 -54.22 -22.68 -27.27
N ALA A 836 -54.16 -23.99 -27.22
CA ALA A 836 -53.92 -24.74 -26.00
C ALA A 836 -52.51 -24.52 -25.49
N VAL A 837 -52.38 -24.39 -24.15
CA VAL A 837 -51.12 -24.17 -23.43
C VAL A 837 -50.76 -25.41 -22.61
N SER A 838 -49.51 -25.80 -22.64
CA SER A 838 -49.01 -26.96 -21.86
C SER A 838 -49.21 -26.73 -20.35
N SER A 839 -49.48 -27.80 -19.63
CA SER A 839 -49.49 -27.78 -18.18
C SER A 839 -48.09 -27.64 -17.57
N THR A 840 -47.04 -27.93 -18.35
CA THR A 840 -45.64 -27.83 -17.94
C THR A 840 -45.21 -26.37 -17.86
N VAL A 841 -44.61 -25.97 -16.73
CA VAL A 841 -43.97 -24.68 -16.56
C VAL A 841 -42.49 -24.85 -16.89
N VAL A 842 -42.00 -24.11 -17.88
CA VAL A 842 -40.59 -24.15 -18.31
C VAL A 842 -39.77 -22.98 -17.72
N GLY A 843 -40.39 -22.03 -17.08
CA GLY A 843 -39.77 -20.90 -16.41
C GLY A 843 -40.80 -20.08 -15.63
N THR A 844 -40.35 -19.23 -14.71
CA THR A 844 -41.19 -18.32 -13.94
C THR A 844 -40.57 -16.93 -13.94
N LEU A 845 -41.38 -15.92 -14.22
CA LEU A 845 -41.03 -14.52 -14.07
C LEU A 845 -41.66 -13.99 -12.78
N SER A 846 -40.84 -13.52 -11.82
CA SER A 846 -41.30 -13.05 -10.52
C SER A 846 -40.79 -11.64 -10.24
N GLY A 847 -41.56 -10.90 -9.42
CA GLY A 847 -41.15 -9.60 -8.89
C GLY A 847 -41.02 -8.47 -9.93
N ALA A 848 -41.80 -8.54 -11.03
CA ALA A 848 -41.76 -7.55 -12.11
C ALA A 848 -42.52 -6.27 -11.72
N THR A 849 -42.07 -5.53 -10.70
CA THR A 849 -42.77 -4.40 -10.08
C THR A 849 -42.38 -3.03 -10.62
N ASP A 850 -41.17 -2.86 -11.14
CA ASP A 850 -40.67 -1.57 -11.60
C ASP A 850 -41.02 -1.29 -13.04
N LEU A 851 -41.23 -0.02 -13.37
CA LEU A 851 -41.54 0.44 -14.72
C LEU A 851 -40.31 0.53 -15.59
N SER A 852 -40.47 0.34 -16.90
CA SER A 852 -39.37 0.44 -17.88
C SER A 852 -38.16 -0.44 -17.56
N THR A 853 -38.38 -1.53 -16.84
CA THR A 853 -37.33 -2.41 -16.31
C THR A 853 -37.37 -3.77 -16.99
N VAL A 854 -36.16 -4.32 -17.29
CA VAL A 854 -36.04 -5.67 -17.91
C VAL A 854 -36.09 -6.71 -16.81
N TYR A 855 -36.98 -7.67 -16.96
CA TYR A 855 -37.09 -8.85 -16.10
C TYR A 855 -36.81 -10.11 -16.92
N SER A 856 -36.37 -11.17 -16.25
CA SER A 856 -35.96 -12.39 -16.93
C SER A 856 -36.43 -13.64 -16.21
N ALA A 857 -36.86 -14.62 -17.00
CA ALA A 857 -37.13 -15.98 -16.54
C ALA A 857 -36.09 -16.95 -17.14
N THR A 858 -35.41 -17.71 -16.28
CA THR A 858 -34.59 -18.85 -16.75
C THR A 858 -35.52 -19.97 -17.23
N LEU A 859 -35.22 -20.50 -18.41
CA LEU A 859 -36.03 -21.54 -19.03
C LEU A 859 -35.34 -22.91 -18.96
N ASP A 860 -36.13 -23.96 -18.88
CA ASP A 860 -35.66 -25.34 -18.96
C ASP A 860 -35.07 -25.64 -20.35
N THR A 861 -33.77 -25.83 -20.43
CA THR A 861 -33.05 -26.10 -21.67
C THR A 861 -33.46 -27.44 -22.29
N ALA A 862 -33.88 -28.42 -21.47
CA ALA A 862 -34.35 -29.71 -21.99
C ALA A 862 -35.66 -29.57 -22.79
N ALA A 863 -36.50 -28.60 -22.42
CA ALA A 863 -37.73 -28.31 -23.14
C ALA A 863 -37.50 -27.55 -24.47
N LEU A 864 -36.44 -26.72 -24.54
CA LEU A 864 -36.13 -25.92 -25.72
C LEU A 864 -35.23 -26.63 -26.72
N SER A 865 -34.29 -27.46 -26.26
CA SER A 865 -33.29 -28.12 -27.10
C SER A 865 -33.89 -28.89 -28.31
N PRO A 866 -35.02 -29.59 -28.20
CA PRO A 866 -35.62 -30.28 -29.35
C PRO A 866 -36.18 -29.35 -30.44
N ALA A 867 -36.42 -28.06 -30.10
CA ALA A 867 -36.98 -27.06 -31.00
C ALA A 867 -35.93 -26.21 -31.71
N LEU A 868 -34.64 -26.40 -31.41
CA LEU A 868 -33.56 -25.64 -32.04
C LEU A 868 -33.56 -25.83 -33.57
N GLY A 869 -33.44 -24.73 -34.30
CA GLY A 869 -33.55 -24.69 -35.76
C GLY A 869 -34.98 -24.56 -36.27
N GLY A 870 -35.96 -24.35 -35.41
CA GLY A 870 -37.38 -24.16 -35.73
C GLY A 870 -38.06 -23.13 -34.84
N ALA A 871 -39.36 -22.96 -35.03
CA ALA A 871 -40.17 -22.05 -34.22
C ALA A 871 -40.49 -22.68 -32.85
N TYR A 872 -40.46 -21.82 -31.80
CA TYR A 872 -40.84 -22.19 -30.43
C TYR A 872 -41.82 -21.17 -29.86
N ASP A 873 -43.03 -21.64 -29.51
CA ASP A 873 -44.10 -20.81 -29.02
C ASP A 873 -44.24 -20.92 -27.52
N LEU A 874 -44.27 -19.76 -26.83
CA LEU A 874 -44.40 -19.62 -25.39
C LEU A 874 -45.69 -18.87 -25.02
N ALA A 875 -46.32 -19.27 -23.94
CA ALA A 875 -47.41 -18.52 -23.33
C ALA A 875 -46.99 -18.01 -21.95
N LEU A 876 -47.30 -16.77 -21.66
CA LEU A 876 -47.17 -16.13 -20.34
C LEU A 876 -48.54 -16.14 -19.67
N THR A 877 -48.68 -16.79 -18.52
CA THR A 877 -49.93 -16.95 -17.78
C THR A 877 -49.74 -16.69 -16.31
N SER A 878 -50.74 -16.12 -15.64
CA SER A 878 -50.73 -15.92 -14.17
C SER A 878 -51.99 -16.48 -13.52
N THR A 879 -51.96 -16.74 -12.24
CA THR A 879 -53.14 -17.03 -11.40
C THR A 879 -53.57 -15.85 -10.57
N GLY A 880 -52.78 -14.79 -10.56
CA GLY A 880 -53.01 -13.59 -9.75
C GLY A 880 -54.00 -12.60 -10.36
N THR A 881 -54.30 -11.54 -9.68
CA THR A 881 -55.30 -10.54 -10.08
C THR A 881 -54.72 -9.23 -10.55
N ASP A 882 -53.40 -9.03 -10.32
CA ASP A 882 -52.68 -7.84 -10.75
C ASP A 882 -52.15 -8.02 -12.19
N ALA A 883 -52.27 -6.98 -13.01
CA ALA A 883 -51.92 -7.07 -14.42
C ALA A 883 -50.52 -6.62 -14.67
N LEU A 884 -49.65 -7.49 -15.21
CA LEU A 884 -48.35 -7.15 -15.73
C LEU A 884 -48.48 -6.68 -17.17
N TRP A 885 -47.91 -5.49 -17.50
CA TRP A 885 -47.86 -4.94 -18.85
C TRP A 885 -46.45 -4.89 -19.37
N LEU A 886 -46.19 -5.56 -20.46
CA LEU A 886 -44.89 -5.70 -21.10
C LEU A 886 -44.89 -5.02 -22.48
N TRP A 887 -43.75 -4.62 -23.00
CA TRP A 887 -43.59 -4.22 -24.36
C TRP A 887 -43.74 -5.46 -25.31
N SER A 888 -44.34 -5.25 -26.51
CA SER A 888 -44.49 -6.25 -27.55
C SER A 888 -43.38 -6.16 -28.62
N SER A 889 -43.48 -6.96 -29.68
CA SER A 889 -42.64 -6.86 -30.87
C SER A 889 -42.82 -5.52 -31.60
N GLU A 890 -44.00 -4.87 -31.47
CA GLU A 890 -44.34 -3.55 -32.02
C GLU A 890 -43.81 -2.39 -31.17
N ALA A 891 -43.01 -2.65 -30.15
CA ALA A 891 -42.43 -1.61 -29.33
C ALA A 891 -41.63 -0.59 -30.17
N PRO A 892 -41.68 0.73 -29.84
CA PRO A 892 -41.01 1.78 -30.63
C PRO A 892 -39.49 1.62 -30.72
N ALA A 893 -38.86 0.91 -29.76
CA ALA A 893 -37.45 0.65 -29.73
C ALA A 893 -37.18 -0.85 -29.63
N ALA A 894 -36.30 -1.35 -30.46
CA ALA A 894 -36.00 -2.78 -30.59
C ALA A 894 -35.43 -3.44 -29.32
N GLU A 895 -34.82 -2.66 -28.43
CA GLU A 895 -34.35 -3.13 -27.12
C GLU A 895 -35.47 -3.37 -26.09
N ASN A 896 -36.71 -2.99 -26.41
CA ASN A 896 -37.87 -3.19 -25.55
C ASN A 896 -38.61 -4.49 -25.86
N THR A 897 -38.37 -5.09 -27.05
CA THR A 897 -39.09 -6.29 -27.52
C THR A 897 -38.72 -7.52 -26.67
N PRO A 898 -39.63 -8.49 -26.52
CA PRO A 898 -39.33 -9.76 -25.86
C PRO A 898 -38.19 -10.50 -26.57
N GLN A 899 -37.27 -11.08 -25.81
CA GLN A 899 -36.08 -11.73 -26.33
C GLN A 899 -35.80 -13.06 -25.62
N LEU A 900 -35.31 -14.04 -26.36
CA LEU A 900 -34.66 -15.23 -25.80
C LEU A 900 -33.14 -15.08 -25.93
N VAL A 901 -32.45 -15.19 -24.83
CA VAL A 901 -30.99 -15.23 -24.79
C VAL A 901 -30.57 -16.70 -24.62
N LEU A 902 -29.94 -17.27 -25.63
CA LEU A 902 -29.52 -18.67 -25.70
C LEU A 902 -28.02 -18.76 -25.62
N THR A 903 -27.48 -19.58 -24.71
CA THR A 903 -26.05 -19.83 -24.61
C THR A 903 -25.72 -21.23 -25.05
N PHE A 904 -24.88 -21.38 -26.06
CA PHE A 904 -24.41 -22.66 -26.58
C PHE A 904 -22.95 -22.88 -26.19
N GLY A 905 -22.61 -24.08 -25.75
CA GLY A 905 -21.25 -24.44 -25.37
C GLY A 905 -20.95 -25.92 -25.62
N ALA A 906 -19.71 -26.33 -25.35
CA ALA A 906 -19.31 -27.73 -25.50
C ALA A 906 -20.25 -28.66 -24.68
N PRO A 907 -20.53 -29.88 -25.14
CA PRO A 907 -21.41 -30.84 -24.45
C PRO A 907 -21.09 -31.08 -22.99
#